data_61e3045a8caba66fd2e0340020af991b
#
_entry.id   61e3045a8caba66fd2e0340020af991b
#
_cell.length_a   1.000
_cell.length_b   1.000
_cell.length_c   1.000
_cell.angle_alpha   90.00
_cell.angle_beta   90.00
_cell.angle_gamma   90.00
#
_symmetry.space_group_name_H-M   'P 1'
#
loop_
_entity.id
_entity.type
_entity.pdbx_description
1 polymer ?
#
loop_
_entity_poly.entity_id
_entity_poly.type
_entity_poly.pdbx_seq_one_letter_code
_entity_poly.pdbx_strand_id
1 'polypeptide(L)'
;MRLPTRPSLRRLSATAAPVMLLVAVGILLGVSAGRAQNDATGLRTLALGKTDSLKTVPLPSQQNLNQFVRDQRALAILGKALFWDQQVGSDRQACASCHFHAGADNRSKNQLDPGLRNQTPGVDTFAFNDPTGFGPNLNAFGPNVQLGAADFPFRRLADPNDQNSAVVSDTNDVASSQGVFNAAFTGLSTPGDGFFPFDHGSFSTTGFGSIFNVGGKLVRNVEPRNTPTTINAVFNHRNFWDSRARNEFNGVNPIGALDPTAVVVKTNGSTPGFVQISITNSSPASQADGPPLSDLEMSFAGRRFPEVGRKMLHPQLVALGQQVVAIDDSLLGAVSNQNVTAGARGISAKYADLIKQAFAPAWWDATGWVVDVSSGQPVLVASTATGPNRFTVMEFNFSLYFGLAVNEYEKTLVADDSRFDRFMDGDLTALTDQEQRGLRIFLTGGKCVNCHGGPELTNASVGNIQKFELLERMIMGNDQVAVYDNGHYNIGVRPTLEDIGIGATIGPLNLPLSNSRLFQNCVKDKVAAGLDVRSANGQCKVPKILARPDEAANLLARAAALLGPSDPARKSAEGLIAAARALLVAVPPDPVQAACKLAKNPALPCPTVTKSGTVVQADGAYDVLTAVKKPPAGMAGLLAAALSLLPDDVAPGTAPNLAGPPLQPNERVAVDGAHKAPGLRNVELTAPYFHNGGAATLEQVVEFYNRGGNFAAANRRDLDVDIQPLFLTDGDKADLVAFLKSLTDERVRFERAPFDRPSLNVPNGGSAVTANVPGCAICMDDRVGIAAVGAGGHALPLGTDRTPLANFLQSLR
;
A
#
# COMPACT_ATOMS: atom_id res chain seq x y z
N MET A 1 -63.39 -72.09 28.02
CA MET A 1 -64.60 -71.60 27.25
C MET A 1 -64.14 -70.63 26.19
N ARG A 2 -64.61 -70.77 25.03
CA ARG A 2 -64.09 -70.29 23.71
C ARG A 2 -63.78 -68.84 23.56
N LEU A 3 -62.60 -68.56 22.95
CA LEU A 3 -62.22 -67.32 22.34
C LEU A 3 -63.02 -67.01 21.05
N PRO A 4 -63.27 -65.76 20.65
CA PRO A 4 -63.54 -65.44 19.27
C PRO A 4 -62.46 -64.61 18.60
N THR A 5 -62.37 -64.91 17.36
CA THR A 5 -61.43 -64.59 16.26
C THR A 5 -61.25 -63.13 15.93
N ARG A 6 -59.96 -62.82 15.53
CA ARG A 6 -59.46 -61.54 14.92
C ARG A 6 -60.10 -61.33 13.53
N PRO A 7 -60.31 -60.05 13.10
CA PRO A 7 -60.39 -59.68 11.72
C PRO A 7 -59.10 -59.20 11.13
N SER A 8 -58.88 -59.59 9.88
CA SER A 8 -57.64 -59.33 9.06
C SER A 8 -57.45 -57.87 8.70
N LEU A 9 -56.23 -57.37 8.93
CA LEU A 9 -55.74 -56.10 8.39
C LEU A 9 -55.30 -56.31 6.92
N ARG A 10 -55.96 -55.62 5.99
CA ARG A 10 -55.50 -55.49 4.61
C ARG A 10 -54.19 -54.72 4.54
N ARG A 11 -53.22 -55.27 3.83
CA ARG A 11 -51.95 -54.58 3.44
C ARG A 11 -52.29 -53.41 2.51
N LEU A 12 -52.03 -52.17 2.96
CA LEU A 12 -51.92 -51.01 2.08
C LEU A 12 -50.47 -50.97 1.57
N SER A 13 -50.33 -50.84 0.25
CA SER A 13 -49.11 -50.92 -0.50
C SER A 13 -48.10 -49.78 -0.11
N ALA A 14 -46.87 -50.17 0.18
CA ALA A 14 -45.76 -49.32 0.60
C ALA A 14 -45.02 -48.59 -0.57
N THR A 15 -45.77 -48.02 -1.53
CA THR A 15 -45.16 -47.38 -2.73
C THR A 15 -45.35 -45.88 -2.84
N ALA A 16 -46.06 -45.24 -1.90
CA ALA A 16 -46.28 -43.78 -1.98
C ALA A 16 -45.38 -42.95 -1.06
N ALA A 17 -44.75 -43.53 -0.04
CA ALA A 17 -43.93 -42.77 0.92
C ALA A 17 -42.59 -42.27 0.38
N PRO A 18 -41.79 -42.97 -0.47
CA PRO A 18 -40.52 -42.45 -0.95
C PRO A 18 -40.62 -41.33 -2.00
N VAL A 19 -41.73 -41.27 -2.76
CA VAL A 19 -41.92 -40.22 -3.79
C VAL A 19 -42.29 -38.88 -3.14
N MET A 20 -43.11 -38.85 -2.10
CA MET A 20 -43.40 -37.62 -1.36
C MET A 20 -42.21 -37.09 -0.59
N LEU A 21 -41.34 -37.93 -0.05
CA LEU A 21 -40.12 -37.50 0.63
C LEU A 21 -39.11 -36.91 -0.33
N LEU A 22 -38.92 -37.49 -1.52
CA LEU A 22 -38.07 -36.98 -2.57
C LEU A 22 -38.57 -35.65 -3.16
N VAL A 23 -39.85 -35.46 -3.32
CA VAL A 23 -40.44 -34.21 -3.78
C VAL A 23 -40.33 -33.12 -2.70
N ALA A 24 -40.58 -33.47 -1.42
CA ALA A 24 -40.41 -32.51 -0.32
C ALA A 24 -38.97 -32.10 -0.11
N VAL A 25 -37.98 -33.00 -0.21
CA VAL A 25 -36.55 -32.70 -0.15
C VAL A 25 -36.11 -31.88 -1.38
N GLY A 26 -36.59 -32.22 -2.58
CA GLY A 26 -36.32 -31.44 -3.79
C GLY A 26 -36.87 -30.02 -3.73
N ILE A 27 -38.09 -29.83 -3.20
CA ILE A 27 -38.69 -28.49 -2.99
C ILE A 27 -37.93 -27.72 -1.91
N LEU A 28 -37.53 -28.35 -0.79
CA LEU A 28 -36.77 -27.72 0.28
C LEU A 28 -35.38 -27.32 -0.20
N LEU A 29 -34.69 -28.16 -0.96
CA LEU A 29 -33.42 -27.85 -1.57
C LEU A 29 -33.54 -26.76 -2.65
N GLY A 30 -34.58 -26.79 -3.47
CA GLY A 30 -34.86 -25.77 -4.47
C GLY A 30 -35.20 -24.41 -3.86
N VAL A 31 -35.96 -24.37 -2.77
CA VAL A 31 -36.32 -23.14 -2.05
C VAL A 31 -35.11 -22.59 -1.29
N SER A 32 -34.27 -23.45 -0.69
CA SER A 32 -33.03 -23.00 -0.02
C SER A 32 -32.02 -22.50 -1.03
N ALA A 33 -31.83 -23.17 -2.17
CA ALA A 33 -30.93 -22.72 -3.24
C ALA A 33 -31.40 -21.39 -3.86
N GLY A 34 -32.71 -21.23 -4.09
CA GLY A 34 -33.29 -19.99 -4.61
C GLY A 34 -33.17 -18.82 -3.64
N ARG A 35 -33.31 -19.06 -2.31
CA ARG A 35 -33.07 -18.03 -1.28
C ARG A 35 -31.58 -17.65 -1.18
N ALA A 36 -30.65 -18.61 -1.19
CA ALA A 36 -29.22 -18.36 -1.17
C ALA A 36 -28.78 -17.59 -2.42
N GLN A 37 -29.30 -17.94 -3.60
CA GLN A 37 -28.98 -17.24 -4.84
C GLN A 37 -29.53 -15.80 -4.87
N ASN A 38 -30.73 -15.57 -4.33
CA ASN A 38 -31.29 -14.21 -4.19
C ASN A 38 -30.49 -13.36 -3.19
N ASP A 39 -29.97 -13.96 -2.11
CA ASP A 39 -29.11 -13.26 -1.14
C ASP A 39 -27.73 -12.94 -1.73
N ALA A 40 -27.12 -13.85 -2.48
CA ALA A 40 -25.86 -13.62 -3.19
C ALA A 40 -25.98 -12.51 -4.25
N THR A 41 -27.10 -12.49 -5.02
CA THR A 41 -27.39 -11.41 -5.98
C THR A 41 -27.54 -10.07 -5.29
N GLY A 42 -28.28 -10.03 -4.17
CA GLY A 42 -28.44 -8.82 -3.36
C GLY A 42 -27.12 -8.34 -2.77
N LEU A 43 -26.26 -9.26 -2.30
CA LEU A 43 -24.94 -8.95 -1.78
C LEU A 43 -24.00 -8.38 -2.86
N ARG A 44 -23.98 -9.00 -4.05
CA ARG A 44 -23.22 -8.49 -5.19
C ARG A 44 -23.68 -7.08 -5.57
N THR A 45 -24.98 -6.83 -5.59
CA THR A 45 -25.55 -5.51 -5.85
C THR A 45 -25.14 -4.48 -4.78
N LEU A 46 -25.08 -4.88 -3.51
CA LEU A 46 -24.59 -4.03 -2.41
C LEU A 46 -23.09 -3.71 -2.56
N ALA A 47 -22.30 -4.64 -3.09
CA ALA A 47 -20.87 -4.48 -3.31
C ALA A 47 -20.56 -3.54 -4.49
N LEU A 48 -21.34 -3.62 -5.58
CA LEU A 48 -21.16 -2.79 -6.78
C LEU A 48 -21.14 -1.29 -6.44
N GLY A 49 -20.16 -0.57 -6.97
CA GLY A 49 -19.94 0.85 -6.71
C GLY A 49 -19.13 1.17 -5.44
N LYS A 50 -19.00 0.21 -4.50
CA LYS A 50 -18.11 0.30 -3.33
C LYS A 50 -16.81 -0.48 -3.55
N THR A 51 -16.92 -1.64 -4.17
CA THR A 51 -15.82 -2.51 -4.61
C THR A 51 -16.26 -3.27 -5.85
N ASP A 52 -15.33 -3.83 -6.64
CA ASP A 52 -15.65 -4.55 -7.86
C ASP A 52 -14.51 -5.53 -8.22
N SER A 53 -14.68 -6.28 -9.33
CA SER A 53 -13.61 -7.08 -9.92
C SER A 53 -12.47 -6.19 -10.43
N LEU A 54 -11.22 -6.57 -10.16
CA LEU A 54 -10.06 -5.81 -10.66
C LEU A 54 -9.94 -5.87 -12.18
N LYS A 55 -10.51 -6.88 -12.84
CA LYS A 55 -10.58 -6.96 -14.31
C LYS A 55 -11.27 -5.77 -14.96
N THR A 56 -12.09 -5.02 -14.20
CA THR A 56 -12.76 -3.81 -14.69
C THR A 56 -11.84 -2.59 -14.75
N VAL A 57 -10.65 -2.66 -14.13
CA VAL A 57 -9.73 -1.53 -14.01
C VAL A 57 -8.61 -1.63 -15.03
N PRO A 58 -8.49 -0.67 -15.95
CA PRO A 58 -7.34 -0.60 -16.83
C PRO A 58 -6.07 -0.25 -16.05
N LEU A 59 -4.92 -0.73 -16.53
CA LEU A 59 -3.63 -0.30 -16.00
C LEU A 59 -3.48 1.22 -16.12
N PRO A 60 -2.97 1.91 -15.08
CA PRO A 60 -2.76 3.34 -15.11
C PRO A 60 -1.86 3.74 -16.29
N SER A 61 -2.35 4.64 -17.12
CA SER A 61 -1.63 5.12 -18.30
C SER A 61 -0.57 6.14 -17.91
N GLN A 62 0.68 5.90 -18.33
CA GLN A 62 1.80 6.83 -18.14
C GLN A 62 1.80 7.88 -19.25
N GLN A 63 1.78 9.16 -18.87
CA GLN A 63 1.83 10.24 -19.86
C GLN A 63 3.22 10.36 -20.49
N ASN A 64 3.26 10.53 -21.81
CA ASN A 64 4.47 10.77 -22.58
C ASN A 64 5.51 9.63 -22.55
N LEU A 65 5.14 8.40 -22.13
CA LEU A 65 6.07 7.27 -22.06
C LEU A 65 6.74 6.99 -23.42
N ASN A 66 6.04 7.22 -24.53
CA ASN A 66 6.54 7.04 -25.90
C ASN A 66 7.72 7.97 -26.26
N GLN A 67 7.98 9.02 -25.51
CA GLN A 67 9.19 9.85 -25.67
C GLN A 67 10.44 9.16 -25.12
N PHE A 68 10.28 8.21 -24.23
CA PHE A 68 11.34 7.48 -23.54
C PHE A 68 11.51 6.07 -24.11
N VAL A 69 10.40 5.37 -24.26
CA VAL A 69 10.34 3.94 -24.55
C VAL A 69 9.83 3.71 -25.98
N ARG A 70 10.53 2.85 -26.72
CA ARG A 70 10.17 2.42 -28.07
C ARG A 70 9.77 0.95 -28.17
N ASP A 71 10.20 0.11 -27.21
CA ASP A 71 9.86 -1.31 -27.13
C ASP A 71 9.52 -1.69 -25.68
N GLN A 72 8.22 -1.78 -25.39
CA GLN A 72 7.72 -2.13 -24.06
C GLN A 72 8.02 -3.58 -23.67
N ARG A 73 8.09 -4.51 -24.65
CA ARG A 73 8.45 -5.89 -24.34
C ARG A 73 9.90 -6.03 -23.89
N ALA A 74 10.82 -5.36 -24.59
CA ALA A 74 12.22 -5.29 -24.18
C ALA A 74 12.36 -4.62 -22.82
N LEU A 75 11.54 -3.60 -22.53
CA LEU A 75 11.50 -2.91 -21.24
C LEU A 75 11.03 -3.85 -20.12
N ALA A 76 10.00 -4.66 -20.33
CA ALA A 76 9.52 -5.64 -19.35
C ALA A 76 10.55 -6.75 -19.07
N ILE A 77 11.25 -7.23 -20.10
CA ILE A 77 12.37 -8.19 -19.97
C ILE A 77 13.49 -7.58 -19.13
N LEU A 78 13.90 -6.34 -19.45
CA LEU A 78 14.88 -5.58 -18.68
C LEU A 78 14.45 -5.42 -17.22
N GLY A 79 13.17 -5.08 -17.00
CA GLY A 79 12.61 -4.86 -15.68
C GLY A 79 12.61 -6.14 -14.82
N LYS A 80 12.12 -7.25 -15.36
CA LYS A 80 12.18 -8.54 -14.64
C LYS A 80 13.62 -8.95 -14.34
N ALA A 81 14.54 -8.78 -15.30
CA ALA A 81 15.93 -9.10 -15.09
C ALA A 81 16.55 -8.24 -13.96
N LEU A 82 16.36 -6.91 -13.97
CA LEU A 82 16.90 -6.02 -12.95
C LEU A 82 16.27 -6.23 -11.56
N PHE A 83 14.95 -6.48 -11.50
CA PHE A 83 14.24 -6.73 -10.24
C PHE A 83 14.74 -7.99 -9.51
N TRP A 84 15.11 -9.02 -10.28
CA TRP A 84 15.55 -10.31 -9.74
C TRP A 84 17.08 -10.44 -9.61
N ASP A 85 17.88 -9.62 -10.30
CA ASP A 85 19.33 -9.81 -10.31
C ASP A 85 20.02 -9.39 -8.99
N GLN A 86 20.56 -10.38 -8.29
CA GLN A 86 21.31 -10.19 -7.05
C GLN A 86 22.64 -9.41 -7.23
N GLN A 87 23.03 -9.12 -8.45
CA GLN A 87 24.19 -8.29 -8.77
C GLN A 87 23.89 -6.80 -8.70
N VAL A 88 22.60 -6.38 -8.70
CA VAL A 88 22.20 -4.97 -8.65
C VAL A 88 22.65 -4.32 -7.34
N GLY A 89 22.31 -4.90 -6.21
CA GLY A 89 22.65 -4.36 -4.89
C GLY A 89 24.06 -4.73 -4.43
N SER A 90 24.48 -4.14 -3.33
CA SER A 90 25.61 -4.59 -2.52
C SER A 90 25.25 -5.90 -1.80
N ASP A 91 26.22 -6.67 -1.37
CA ASP A 91 26.01 -7.93 -0.62
C ASP A 91 25.03 -8.93 -1.28
N ARG A 92 24.93 -8.90 -2.60
CA ARG A 92 24.02 -9.77 -3.38
C ARG A 92 22.56 -9.54 -3.02
N GLN A 93 22.12 -8.31 -2.97
CA GLN A 93 20.73 -7.93 -2.79
C GLN A 93 20.08 -7.56 -4.12
N ALA A 94 18.89 -8.07 -4.35
CA ALA A 94 17.97 -7.70 -5.42
C ALA A 94 16.69 -7.13 -4.81
N CYS A 95 15.85 -6.44 -5.56
CA CYS A 95 14.48 -6.10 -5.11
C CYS A 95 13.76 -7.37 -4.65
N ALA A 96 13.87 -8.44 -5.43
CA ALA A 96 13.30 -9.74 -5.10
C ALA A 96 13.83 -10.36 -3.81
N SER A 97 14.98 -9.95 -3.27
CA SER A 97 15.48 -10.45 -1.98
C SER A 97 14.55 -10.17 -0.81
N CYS A 98 13.69 -9.14 -0.94
CA CYS A 98 12.65 -8.77 0.01
C CYS A 98 11.23 -8.97 -0.55
N HIS A 99 11.07 -9.18 -1.87
CA HIS A 99 9.79 -9.28 -2.55
C HIS A 99 9.56 -10.63 -3.26
N PHE A 100 10.14 -11.72 -2.73
CA PHE A 100 10.11 -13.03 -3.38
C PHE A 100 8.86 -13.87 -3.04
N HIS A 101 8.16 -13.59 -1.94
CA HIS A 101 7.02 -14.38 -1.46
C HIS A 101 5.71 -13.61 -1.66
N ALA A 102 4.94 -13.94 -2.68
CA ALA A 102 3.74 -13.17 -3.07
C ALA A 102 4.02 -11.65 -3.18
N GLY A 103 5.21 -11.28 -3.66
CA GLY A 103 5.65 -9.89 -3.75
C GLY A 103 6.07 -9.24 -2.43
N ALA A 104 6.08 -9.97 -1.32
CA ALA A 104 6.48 -9.57 0.03
C ALA A 104 7.56 -10.52 0.58
N ASP A 105 7.79 -10.50 1.90
CA ASP A 105 8.77 -11.34 2.60
C ASP A 105 8.09 -12.19 3.69
N ASN A 106 8.45 -13.45 3.80
CA ASN A 106 7.93 -14.35 4.83
C ASN A 106 9.03 -14.95 5.74
N ARG A 107 10.24 -14.42 5.69
CA ARG A 107 11.33 -14.84 6.58
C ARG A 107 11.04 -14.41 8.02
N SER A 108 11.68 -15.09 8.96
CA SER A 108 11.44 -14.89 10.40
C SER A 108 12.72 -14.77 11.23
N LYS A 109 13.90 -14.97 10.63
CA LYS A 109 15.18 -14.81 11.33
C LYS A 109 15.89 -13.55 10.89
N ASN A 110 16.37 -12.75 11.86
CA ASN A 110 16.99 -11.44 11.63
C ASN A 110 16.08 -10.49 10.82
N GLN A 111 14.81 -10.42 11.21
CA GLN A 111 13.80 -9.60 10.54
C GLN A 111 13.30 -8.44 11.43
N LEU A 112 14.04 -8.09 12.48
CA LEU A 112 13.65 -7.02 13.39
C LEU A 112 14.54 -5.81 13.27
N ASP A 113 13.91 -4.66 13.04
CA ASP A 113 14.43 -3.32 13.30
C ASP A 113 13.97 -2.88 14.71
N PRO A 114 14.77 -2.16 15.49
CA PRO A 114 14.40 -1.73 16.85
C PRO A 114 13.27 -0.68 16.88
N GLY A 115 12.72 -0.30 15.74
CA GLY A 115 11.58 0.60 15.61
C GLY A 115 11.99 2.05 15.70
N LEU A 116 11.51 2.76 16.74
CA LEU A 116 11.69 4.20 16.86
C LEU A 116 13.16 4.62 16.71
N ARG A 117 13.44 5.36 15.66
CA ARG A 117 14.69 6.09 15.48
C ARG A 117 14.55 7.49 16.06
N ASN A 118 14.93 7.62 17.31
CA ASN A 118 15.07 8.95 17.90
C ASN A 118 16.06 9.76 17.04
N GLN A 119 15.75 11.03 16.80
CA GLN A 119 16.64 11.93 16.06
C GLN A 119 18.01 12.14 16.72
N THR A 120 18.21 11.57 17.90
CA THR A 120 19.50 11.58 18.61
C THR A 120 20.32 10.37 18.16
N PRO A 121 21.44 10.55 17.43
CA PRO A 121 22.29 9.44 17.01
C PRO A 121 22.71 8.56 18.19
N GLY A 122 22.52 7.25 18.07
CA GLY A 122 22.94 6.26 19.07
C GLY A 122 21.89 5.92 20.15
N VAL A 123 20.65 6.39 20.02
CA VAL A 123 19.55 6.07 20.96
C VAL A 123 18.64 4.96 20.44
N ASP A 124 18.70 4.63 19.14
CA ASP A 124 18.01 3.47 18.58
C ASP A 124 18.70 2.19 19.05
N THR A 125 18.11 1.54 20.03
CA THR A 125 18.65 0.28 20.58
C THR A 125 17.52 -0.70 20.79
N PHE A 126 17.81 -1.98 20.62
CA PHE A 126 16.97 -3.06 21.10
C PHE A 126 16.93 -3.04 22.65
N ALA A 127 16.11 -2.17 23.22
CA ALA A 127 16.11 -1.86 24.64
C ALA A 127 14.77 -2.14 25.32
N PHE A 128 14.81 -2.53 26.57
CA PHE A 128 13.62 -2.77 27.39
C PHE A 128 12.79 -1.51 27.68
N ASN A 129 13.41 -0.34 27.63
CA ASN A 129 12.73 0.93 27.92
C ASN A 129 12.54 1.67 26.59
N ASP A 130 11.29 2.00 26.32
CA ASP A 130 10.95 2.89 25.23
C ASP A 130 11.51 4.30 25.52
N PRO A 131 12.44 4.80 24.71
CA PRO A 131 13.01 6.13 24.91
C PRO A 131 12.01 7.27 24.67
N THR A 132 10.82 6.97 24.14
CA THR A 132 9.75 7.96 23.94
C THR A 132 8.94 8.23 25.18
N GLY A 133 9.03 7.41 26.21
CA GLY A 133 8.22 7.51 27.44
C GLY A 133 6.78 7.00 27.29
N PHE A 134 6.45 6.26 26.21
CA PHE A 134 5.14 5.60 26.06
C PHE A 134 4.99 4.31 26.88
N GLY A 135 5.99 3.95 27.64
CA GLY A 135 5.99 2.82 28.54
C GLY A 135 7.14 1.84 28.29
N PRO A 136 7.23 0.77 29.08
CA PRO A 136 8.29 -0.22 28.92
C PRO A 136 8.07 -1.02 27.65
N ASN A 137 9.14 -1.26 26.90
CA ASN A 137 9.17 -2.29 25.89
C ASN A 137 9.26 -3.64 26.60
N LEU A 138 8.13 -4.34 26.69
CA LEU A 138 8.01 -5.58 27.50
C LEU A 138 8.61 -6.80 26.80
N ASN A 139 8.83 -6.73 25.48
CA ASN A 139 9.34 -7.81 24.65
C ASN A 139 10.42 -7.30 23.68
N ALA A 140 11.39 -6.55 24.20
CA ALA A 140 12.51 -6.13 23.36
C ALA A 140 13.27 -7.35 22.82
N PHE A 141 13.34 -7.47 21.52
CA PHE A 141 14.12 -8.48 20.83
C PHE A 141 15.50 -7.93 20.52
N GLY A 142 16.46 -8.81 20.24
CA GLY A 142 17.77 -8.43 19.75
C GLY A 142 17.90 -8.66 18.23
N PRO A 143 19.03 -8.21 17.64
CA PRO A 143 19.34 -8.56 16.26
C PRO A 143 19.56 -10.07 16.12
N ASN A 144 19.36 -10.60 14.91
CA ASN A 144 19.52 -12.03 14.56
C ASN A 144 18.58 -12.98 15.32
N VAL A 145 17.54 -12.48 15.97
CA VAL A 145 16.55 -13.32 16.63
C VAL A 145 15.75 -14.15 15.61
N GLN A 146 15.32 -15.34 16.02
CA GLN A 146 14.35 -16.16 15.30
C GLN A 146 12.97 -15.87 15.87
N LEU A 147 12.09 -15.26 15.09
CA LEU A 147 10.69 -15.05 15.46
C LEU A 147 9.91 -16.36 15.42
N GLY A 148 8.97 -16.50 16.36
CA GLY A 148 8.01 -17.59 16.45
C GLY A 148 6.58 -17.09 16.52
N ALA A 149 5.60 -17.98 16.38
CA ALA A 149 4.17 -17.64 16.47
C ALA A 149 3.78 -17.00 17.83
N ALA A 150 4.52 -17.36 18.90
CA ALA A 150 4.29 -16.84 20.25
C ALA A 150 4.71 -15.39 20.43
N ASP A 151 5.52 -14.83 19.51
CA ASP A 151 5.97 -13.43 19.56
C ASP A 151 4.89 -12.46 19.06
N PHE A 152 3.87 -12.97 18.38
CA PHE A 152 2.79 -12.19 17.79
C PHE A 152 1.47 -12.31 18.56
N PRO A 153 0.61 -11.27 18.55
CA PRO A 153 0.91 -9.93 18.04
C PRO A 153 1.90 -9.19 18.95
N PHE A 154 2.64 -8.22 18.40
CA PHE A 154 3.65 -7.43 19.15
C PHE A 154 3.03 -6.67 20.33
N ARG A 155 1.77 -6.25 20.22
CA ARG A 155 0.99 -5.79 21.36
C ARG A 155 -0.10 -6.81 21.71
N ARG A 156 0.04 -7.44 22.86
CA ARG A 156 -0.89 -8.44 23.39
C ARG A 156 -1.60 -7.90 24.62
N LEU A 157 -2.90 -8.02 24.65
CA LEU A 157 -3.77 -7.65 25.74
C LEU A 157 -4.30 -8.91 26.44
N ALA A 158 -4.64 -8.81 27.73
CA ALA A 158 -5.23 -9.91 28.48
C ALA A 158 -6.63 -10.29 27.94
N ASP A 159 -7.41 -9.30 27.52
CA ASP A 159 -8.61 -9.46 26.68
C ASP A 159 -8.34 -8.83 25.31
N PRO A 160 -8.22 -9.62 24.23
CA PRO A 160 -7.93 -9.08 22.90
C PRO A 160 -9.06 -8.21 22.32
N ASN A 161 -10.29 -8.28 22.88
CA ASN A 161 -11.42 -7.49 22.41
C ASN A 161 -11.56 -6.12 23.12
N ASP A 162 -10.84 -5.91 24.23
CA ASP A 162 -10.87 -4.65 25.00
C ASP A 162 -9.53 -3.92 24.90
N GLN A 163 -9.50 -2.79 24.20
CA GLN A 163 -8.30 -1.95 24.07
C GLN A 163 -7.76 -1.41 25.40
N ASN A 164 -8.59 -1.37 26.45
CA ASN A 164 -8.24 -0.90 27.80
C ASN A 164 -7.81 -2.04 28.73
N SER A 165 -7.81 -3.27 28.26
CA SER A 165 -7.37 -4.44 29.00
C SER A 165 -5.87 -4.36 29.34
N ALA A 166 -5.46 -5.11 30.37
CA ALA A 166 -4.06 -5.14 30.80
C ALA A 166 -3.13 -5.59 29.66
N VAL A 167 -2.02 -4.89 29.48
CA VAL A 167 -1.00 -5.23 28.48
C VAL A 167 -0.17 -6.41 29.00
N VAL A 168 -0.15 -7.49 28.25
CA VAL A 168 0.65 -8.71 28.53
C VAL A 168 2.04 -8.59 27.90
N SER A 169 2.10 -8.12 26.66
CA SER A 169 3.36 -7.86 25.95
C SER A 169 3.19 -6.65 25.03
N ASP A 170 4.25 -5.88 24.86
CA ASP A 170 4.31 -4.76 23.93
C ASP A 170 5.76 -4.54 23.49
N THR A 171 5.99 -4.33 22.19
CA THR A 171 7.27 -3.93 21.66
C THR A 171 7.08 -2.91 20.54
N ASN A 172 8.01 -1.94 20.45
CA ASN A 172 8.08 -0.99 19.32
C ASN A 172 8.95 -1.51 18.18
N ASP A 173 9.54 -2.70 18.30
CA ASP A 173 10.28 -3.33 17.22
C ASP A 173 9.40 -3.52 15.98
N VAL A 174 10.02 -3.52 14.82
CA VAL A 174 9.36 -3.67 13.52
C VAL A 174 9.82 -4.97 12.85
N ALA A 175 8.90 -5.86 12.50
CA ALA A 175 9.20 -7.01 11.66
C ALA A 175 9.21 -6.58 10.18
N SER A 176 10.38 -6.70 9.56
CA SER A 176 10.64 -6.30 8.19
C SER A 176 11.72 -7.17 7.53
N SER A 177 12.28 -6.70 6.40
CA SER A 177 13.25 -7.45 5.62
C SER A 177 14.67 -7.06 5.96
N GLN A 178 15.57 -8.04 5.95
CA GLN A 178 17.00 -7.83 6.09
C GLN A 178 17.65 -7.48 4.74
N GLY A 179 18.46 -6.43 4.72
CA GLY A 179 19.16 -5.93 3.53
C GLY A 179 20.68 -6.18 3.57
N VAL A 180 21.46 -5.11 3.48
CA VAL A 180 22.93 -5.14 3.46
C VAL A 180 23.53 -5.13 4.88
N PHE A 181 24.84 -5.41 4.97
CA PHE A 181 25.63 -5.17 6.19
C PHE A 181 25.95 -3.68 6.34
N ASN A 182 26.22 -3.26 7.58
CA ASN A 182 26.70 -1.93 7.86
C ASN A 182 28.11 -1.73 7.26
N ALA A 183 28.18 -1.06 6.12
CA ALA A 183 29.42 -0.78 5.39
C ALA A 183 29.34 0.52 4.60
N ALA A 184 30.48 1.21 4.47
CA ALA A 184 30.64 2.32 3.54
C ALA A 184 31.12 1.79 2.18
N PHE A 185 30.53 2.28 1.09
CA PHE A 185 30.96 1.96 -0.28
C PHE A 185 32.36 2.50 -0.57
N THR A 186 33.25 1.65 -1.07
CA THR A 186 34.64 2.04 -1.37
C THR A 186 35.00 1.90 -2.84
N GLY A 187 34.19 1.24 -3.64
CA GLY A 187 34.41 1.09 -5.08
C GLY A 187 33.72 -0.13 -5.66
N LEU A 188 33.94 -0.37 -6.95
CA LEU A 188 33.45 -1.51 -7.69
C LEU A 188 34.57 -2.51 -7.91
N SER A 189 34.26 -3.81 -7.82
CA SER A 189 35.13 -4.88 -8.24
C SER A 189 35.37 -4.83 -9.75
N THR A 190 36.55 -5.33 -10.17
CA THR A 190 36.92 -5.47 -11.57
C THR A 190 37.06 -6.95 -11.92
N PRO A 191 36.93 -7.34 -13.20
CA PRO A 191 37.27 -8.69 -13.64
C PRO A 191 38.73 -9.01 -13.33
N GLY A 192 38.94 -10.10 -12.56
CA GLY A 192 40.25 -10.43 -12.00
C GLY A 192 40.33 -10.23 -10.47
N ASP A 193 39.52 -9.35 -9.90
CA ASP A 193 39.19 -9.42 -8.48
C ASP A 193 38.40 -10.70 -8.22
N GLY A 194 38.71 -11.45 -7.19
CA GLY A 194 37.95 -12.65 -6.82
C GLY A 194 36.45 -12.39 -6.50
N PHE A 195 36.01 -11.14 -6.57
CA PHE A 195 34.68 -10.66 -6.16
C PHE A 195 33.88 -9.97 -7.27
N PHE A 196 34.27 -10.08 -8.52
CA PHE A 196 33.47 -9.53 -9.61
C PHE A 196 32.19 -10.33 -9.82
N PRO A 197 30.99 -9.71 -10.00
CA PRO A 197 30.70 -8.26 -10.08
C PRO A 197 30.09 -7.73 -8.77
N PHE A 198 30.87 -7.43 -7.79
CA PHE A 198 30.43 -6.98 -6.47
C PHE A 198 30.90 -5.56 -6.15
N ASP A 199 30.31 -5.01 -5.10
CA ASP A 199 30.73 -3.74 -4.51
C ASP A 199 31.76 -4.01 -3.40
N HIS A 200 32.80 -3.22 -3.35
CA HIS A 200 33.71 -3.21 -2.20
C HIS A 200 33.14 -2.33 -1.09
N GLY A 201 33.20 -2.81 0.13
CA GLY A 201 32.72 -2.14 1.33
C GLY A 201 33.72 -2.11 2.45
N SER A 202 33.76 -1.00 3.21
CA SER A 202 34.42 -0.91 4.49
C SER A 202 33.41 -1.20 5.60
N PHE A 203 33.48 -2.39 6.17
CA PHE A 203 32.54 -2.86 7.20
C PHE A 203 32.91 -2.32 8.58
N SER A 204 31.89 -1.92 9.36
CA SER A 204 32.10 -1.32 10.68
C SER A 204 31.08 -1.80 11.71
N THR A 205 31.53 -2.08 12.93
CA THR A 205 30.71 -2.31 14.12
C THR A 205 30.41 -1.02 14.90
N THR A 206 30.72 0.15 14.33
CA THR A 206 30.47 1.46 14.90
C THR A 206 29.69 2.33 13.92
N GLY A 207 29.00 3.34 14.41
CA GLY A 207 28.18 4.23 13.60
C GLY A 207 26.76 3.72 13.40
N PHE A 208 26.03 4.36 12.48
CA PHE A 208 24.68 3.99 12.10
C PHE A 208 24.64 2.56 11.56
N GLY A 209 23.71 1.74 12.03
CA GLY A 209 23.66 0.32 11.69
C GLY A 209 24.54 -0.59 12.56
N SER A 210 25.39 -0.05 13.44
CA SER A 210 26.20 -0.83 14.36
C SER A 210 25.36 -1.64 15.37
N ILE A 211 24.09 -1.29 15.57
CA ILE A 211 23.14 -2.02 16.41
C ILE A 211 22.88 -3.44 15.88
N PHE A 212 23.02 -3.67 14.57
CA PHE A 212 22.84 -4.96 13.94
C PHE A 212 24.11 -5.82 14.07
N ASN A 213 24.49 -6.10 15.33
CA ASN A 213 25.61 -7.01 15.62
C ASN A 213 25.31 -7.92 16.79
N VAL A 214 25.97 -9.07 16.83
CA VAL A 214 25.89 -10.06 17.92
C VAL A 214 27.33 -10.41 18.33
N GLY A 215 27.73 -10.03 19.54
CA GLY A 215 29.07 -10.33 20.06
C GLY A 215 30.22 -9.75 19.23
N GLY A 216 30.02 -8.57 18.66
CA GLY A 216 31.03 -7.89 17.82
C GLY A 216 31.08 -8.39 16.38
N LYS A 217 30.15 -9.24 15.95
CA LYS A 217 29.99 -9.67 14.57
C LYS A 217 28.72 -9.05 13.97
N LEU A 218 28.84 -8.51 12.77
CA LEU A 218 27.72 -7.91 12.05
C LEU A 218 26.73 -8.99 11.57
N VAL A 219 25.47 -8.70 11.72
CA VAL A 219 24.36 -9.26 10.97
C VAL A 219 23.81 -8.18 10.03
N ARG A 220 22.93 -8.55 9.11
CA ARG A 220 22.40 -7.59 8.15
C ARG A 220 21.47 -6.57 8.82
N ASN A 221 21.54 -5.35 8.35
CA ASN A 221 20.61 -4.29 8.71
C ASN A 221 19.19 -4.70 8.33
N VAL A 222 18.21 -4.21 9.06
CA VAL A 222 16.78 -4.48 8.82
C VAL A 222 16.06 -3.15 8.58
N GLU A 223 15.08 -3.20 7.68
CA GLU A 223 14.21 -2.08 7.31
C GLU A 223 13.32 -1.63 8.48
N PRO A 224 13.07 -0.31 8.64
CA PRO A 224 12.23 0.21 9.73
C PRO A 224 10.72 0.10 9.46
N ARG A 225 10.30 -0.53 8.37
CA ARG A 225 8.90 -0.80 8.05
C ARG A 225 8.76 -2.11 7.31
N ASN A 226 7.66 -2.82 7.59
CA ASN A 226 7.33 -4.08 6.95
C ASN A 226 7.31 -3.96 5.42
N THR A 227 7.80 -4.98 4.72
CA THR A 227 7.86 -5.03 3.26
C THR A 227 6.48 -5.24 2.64
N PRO A 228 5.90 -4.24 1.96
CA PRO A 228 4.61 -4.40 1.28
C PRO A 228 4.76 -5.21 0.00
N THR A 229 3.65 -5.84 -0.46
CA THR A 229 3.66 -6.57 -1.74
C THR A 229 3.85 -5.63 -2.93
N THR A 230 4.63 -6.09 -3.93
CA THR A 230 4.75 -5.46 -5.25
C THR A 230 3.65 -5.88 -6.22
N ILE A 231 2.91 -6.97 -5.92
CA ILE A 231 1.78 -7.41 -6.74
C ILE A 231 0.65 -6.38 -6.63
N ASN A 232 0.13 -5.94 -7.76
CA ASN A 232 -0.84 -4.86 -7.90
C ASN A 232 -0.34 -3.47 -7.44
N ALA A 233 0.95 -3.30 -7.13
CA ALA A 233 1.51 -2.00 -6.72
C ALA A 233 1.38 -0.93 -7.81
N VAL A 234 1.28 -1.32 -9.07
CA VAL A 234 1.06 -0.42 -10.23
C VAL A 234 -0.22 0.41 -10.12
N PHE A 235 -1.22 -0.08 -9.39
CA PHE A 235 -2.47 0.66 -9.19
C PHE A 235 -2.37 1.73 -8.09
N ASN A 236 -1.36 1.70 -7.25
CA ASN A 236 -1.19 2.69 -6.19
C ASN A 236 -0.84 4.08 -6.76
N HIS A 237 -1.51 5.12 -6.27
CA HIS A 237 -1.17 6.49 -6.64
C HIS A 237 0.24 6.89 -6.17
N ARG A 238 0.62 6.45 -4.98
CA ARG A 238 1.97 6.57 -4.41
C ARG A 238 2.36 5.26 -3.73
N ASN A 239 3.66 4.94 -3.68
CA ASN A 239 4.19 3.74 -3.06
C ASN A 239 5.01 4.05 -1.80
N PHE A 240 5.48 3.03 -1.09
CA PHE A 240 5.90 3.00 0.31
C PHE A 240 4.75 3.29 1.29
N TRP A 241 4.92 2.94 2.55
CA TRP A 241 3.93 3.21 3.60
C TRP A 241 3.70 4.69 3.86
N ASP A 242 4.76 5.51 3.77
CA ASP A 242 4.73 6.96 3.90
C ASP A 242 4.51 7.69 2.57
N SER A 243 4.30 6.97 1.49
CA SER A 243 4.03 7.53 0.16
C SER A 243 5.10 8.49 -0.37
N ARG A 244 6.38 8.29 0.06
CA ARG A 244 7.50 9.07 -0.47
C ARG A 244 7.79 8.79 -1.94
N ALA A 245 7.42 7.59 -2.46
CA ALA A 245 7.47 7.31 -3.89
C ALA A 245 6.27 7.96 -4.59
N ARG A 246 6.53 9.08 -5.23
CA ARG A 246 5.53 9.97 -5.83
C ARG A 246 4.91 9.37 -7.09
N ASN A 247 3.70 9.84 -7.43
CA ASN A 247 3.02 9.47 -8.68
C ASN A 247 3.81 9.87 -9.92
N GLU A 248 4.51 11.00 -9.83
CA GLU A 248 5.34 11.57 -10.88
C GLU A 248 6.79 11.12 -10.73
N PHE A 249 7.25 10.30 -11.63
CA PHE A 249 8.65 9.86 -11.70
C PHE A 249 9.55 10.94 -12.31
N ASN A 250 10.63 11.31 -11.63
CA ASN A 250 11.59 12.33 -12.08
C ASN A 250 12.85 11.75 -12.76
N GLY A 251 12.96 10.42 -12.88
CA GLY A 251 14.07 9.72 -13.54
C GLY A 251 15.31 9.54 -12.67
N VAL A 252 15.30 9.95 -11.38
CA VAL A 252 16.49 10.00 -10.53
C VAL A 252 16.26 9.38 -9.15
N ASN A 253 15.10 9.66 -8.53
CA ASN A 253 14.82 9.26 -7.16
C ASN A 253 13.31 9.16 -6.85
N PRO A 254 12.91 8.64 -5.67
CA PRO A 254 11.49 8.42 -5.34
C PRO A 254 10.64 9.69 -5.24
N ILE A 255 11.22 10.84 -4.93
CA ILE A 255 10.46 11.98 -4.38
C ILE A 255 9.88 12.94 -5.43
N GLY A 256 10.04 12.61 -6.73
CA GLY A 256 9.40 13.35 -7.82
C GLY A 256 9.71 14.84 -7.79
N ALA A 257 8.67 15.68 -7.86
CA ALA A 257 8.80 17.13 -7.85
C ALA A 257 9.30 17.74 -6.51
N LEU A 258 9.41 16.94 -5.45
CA LEU A 258 10.02 17.40 -4.19
C LEU A 258 11.54 17.54 -4.29
N ASP A 259 12.15 17.02 -5.37
CA ASP A 259 13.55 17.28 -5.72
C ASP A 259 13.63 18.09 -7.02
N PRO A 260 13.71 19.42 -6.94
CA PRO A 260 13.84 20.27 -8.12
C PRO A 260 15.25 20.19 -8.76
N THR A 261 16.20 19.50 -8.14
CA THR A 261 17.56 19.34 -8.66
C THR A 261 17.73 18.06 -9.50
N ALA A 262 16.72 17.16 -9.50
CA ALA A 262 16.74 15.92 -10.26
C ALA A 262 16.81 16.21 -11.77
N VAL A 263 17.87 15.72 -12.43
CA VAL A 263 18.08 15.88 -13.87
C VAL A 263 18.61 14.59 -14.49
N VAL A 264 18.20 14.35 -15.72
CA VAL A 264 18.73 13.29 -16.59
C VAL A 264 19.34 13.93 -17.84
N VAL A 265 20.18 13.18 -18.55
CA VAL A 265 20.76 13.68 -19.81
C VAL A 265 19.88 13.25 -20.98
N LYS A 266 19.59 14.21 -21.86
CA LYS A 266 18.93 13.96 -23.16
C LYS A 266 19.79 14.53 -24.27
N THR A 267 19.97 13.75 -25.33
CA THR A 267 20.71 14.16 -26.53
C THR A 267 19.74 14.74 -27.57
N ASN A 268 20.07 15.89 -28.08
CA ASN A 268 19.38 16.50 -29.22
C ASN A 268 20.37 16.57 -30.41
N GLY A 269 20.21 15.65 -31.36
CA GLY A 269 21.21 15.43 -32.40
C GLY A 269 22.51 14.88 -31.77
N SER A 270 23.62 15.62 -31.91
CA SER A 270 24.92 15.22 -31.35
C SER A 270 25.26 15.90 -30.01
N THR A 271 24.41 16.79 -29.50
CA THR A 271 24.70 17.59 -28.31
C THR A 271 23.81 17.13 -27.13
N PRO A 272 24.39 16.57 -26.05
CA PRO A 272 23.65 16.26 -24.84
C PRO A 272 23.37 17.51 -24.00
N GLY A 273 22.27 17.45 -23.21
CA GLY A 273 21.90 18.48 -22.24
C GLY A 273 21.17 17.88 -21.05
N PHE A 274 21.24 18.55 -19.89
CA PHE A 274 20.44 18.15 -18.72
C PHE A 274 19.00 18.60 -18.90
N VAL A 275 18.07 17.72 -18.56
CA VAL A 275 16.63 18.00 -18.58
C VAL A 275 15.96 17.45 -17.32
N GLN A 276 14.97 18.17 -16.83
CA GLN A 276 14.03 17.64 -15.84
C GLN A 276 12.91 16.90 -16.56
N ILE A 277 12.47 15.81 -15.98
CA ILE A 277 11.36 15.01 -16.51
C ILE A 277 10.30 14.77 -15.43
N SER A 278 9.07 14.50 -15.87
CA SER A 278 7.96 14.12 -15.00
C SER A 278 7.05 13.17 -15.77
N ILE A 279 6.95 11.94 -15.31
CA ILE A 279 6.13 10.89 -15.93
C ILE A 279 5.09 10.47 -14.90
N THR A 280 3.82 10.83 -15.14
CA THR A 280 2.70 10.54 -14.22
C THR A 280 2.32 9.06 -14.23
N ASN A 281 1.61 8.61 -13.19
CA ASN A 281 1.21 7.23 -12.95
C ASN A 281 2.39 6.25 -12.99
N SER A 282 3.49 6.68 -12.37
CA SER A 282 4.77 5.95 -12.36
C SER A 282 5.31 5.76 -10.94
N SER A 283 4.42 5.61 -9.95
CA SER A 283 4.85 5.43 -8.57
C SER A 283 5.70 4.18 -8.33
N PRO A 284 5.56 3.05 -9.08
CA PRO A 284 6.52 1.96 -9.00
C PRO A 284 7.91 2.31 -9.53
N ALA A 285 8.01 3.14 -10.59
CA ALA A 285 9.31 3.64 -11.06
C ALA A 285 9.99 4.53 -10.01
N SER A 286 9.21 5.43 -9.39
CA SER A 286 9.68 6.24 -8.28
C SER A 286 10.15 5.36 -7.10
N GLN A 287 9.38 4.32 -6.75
CA GLN A 287 9.76 3.40 -5.67
C GLN A 287 11.05 2.65 -5.99
N ALA A 288 11.19 2.13 -7.21
CA ALA A 288 12.33 1.32 -7.62
C ALA A 288 13.67 2.03 -7.42
N ASP A 289 13.72 3.35 -7.54
CA ASP A 289 14.95 4.14 -7.38
C ASP A 289 15.37 4.38 -5.92
N GLY A 290 14.56 3.98 -4.93
CA GLY A 290 14.91 4.11 -3.51
C GLY A 290 15.88 3.03 -3.02
N PRO A 291 15.51 1.74 -3.05
CA PRO A 291 16.27 0.63 -2.48
C PRO A 291 17.72 0.51 -2.96
N PRO A 292 18.05 0.72 -4.25
CA PRO A 292 19.42 0.60 -4.73
C PRO A 292 20.43 1.59 -4.12
N LEU A 293 19.96 2.60 -3.40
CA LEU A 293 20.79 3.59 -2.69
C LEU A 293 20.61 3.58 -1.17
N SER A 294 19.71 2.75 -0.65
CA SER A 294 19.45 2.63 0.80
C SER A 294 20.47 1.71 1.46
N ASP A 295 21.12 2.22 2.51
CA ASP A 295 22.09 1.48 3.33
C ASP A 295 21.44 0.52 4.35
N LEU A 296 20.12 0.41 4.32
CA LEU A 296 19.35 -0.62 5.01
C LEU A 296 18.92 -1.73 4.05
N GLU A 297 18.74 -1.43 2.76
CA GLU A 297 18.14 -2.33 1.77
C GLU A 297 19.20 -2.96 0.86
N MET A 298 19.69 -2.21 -0.14
CA MET A 298 20.45 -2.77 -1.26
C MET A 298 21.81 -2.10 -1.50
N SER A 299 22.25 -1.18 -0.65
CA SER A 299 23.45 -0.38 -0.91
C SER A 299 24.36 -0.27 0.30
N PHE A 300 25.67 -0.36 0.10
CA PHE A 300 26.60 0.22 1.05
C PHE A 300 26.46 1.74 1.05
N ALA A 301 26.63 2.37 2.22
CA ALA A 301 26.45 3.80 2.41
C ALA A 301 27.32 4.62 1.46
N GLY A 302 26.74 5.59 0.77
CA GLY A 302 27.45 6.52 -0.13
C GLY A 302 27.57 6.04 -1.58
N ARG A 303 27.06 4.88 -1.99
CA ARG A 303 26.96 4.46 -3.39
C ARG A 303 25.93 5.31 -4.14
N ARG A 304 26.21 5.67 -5.39
CA ARG A 304 25.35 6.47 -6.26
C ARG A 304 24.79 5.62 -7.42
N PHE A 305 23.70 6.03 -8.03
CA PHE A 305 23.11 5.30 -9.17
C PHE A 305 24.05 5.13 -10.37
N PRO A 306 24.87 6.10 -10.76
CA PRO A 306 25.85 5.88 -11.82
C PRO A 306 26.85 4.74 -11.57
N GLU A 307 27.17 4.43 -10.31
CA GLU A 307 28.00 3.28 -9.95
C GLU A 307 27.25 1.96 -10.09
N VAL A 308 25.94 1.95 -9.76
CA VAL A 308 25.07 0.79 -10.09
C VAL A 308 25.08 0.59 -11.61
N GLY A 309 24.88 1.66 -12.37
CA GLY A 309 24.91 1.63 -13.84
C GLY A 309 26.22 1.09 -14.38
N ARG A 310 27.36 1.60 -13.88
CA ARG A 310 28.70 1.15 -14.30
C ARG A 310 28.90 -0.35 -14.09
N LYS A 311 28.47 -0.87 -12.93
CA LYS A 311 28.55 -2.30 -12.62
C LYS A 311 27.67 -3.12 -13.57
N MET A 312 26.40 -2.74 -13.72
CA MET A 312 25.44 -3.51 -14.50
C MET A 312 25.68 -3.44 -16.00
N LEU A 313 26.26 -2.37 -16.52
CA LEU A 313 26.61 -2.18 -17.93
C LEU A 313 27.99 -2.73 -18.30
N HIS A 314 28.71 -3.32 -17.35
CA HIS A 314 30.05 -3.84 -17.63
C HIS A 314 29.99 -4.96 -18.67
N PRO A 315 30.84 -4.94 -19.74
CA PRO A 315 30.76 -5.89 -20.86
C PRO A 315 30.89 -7.37 -20.48
N GLN A 316 31.60 -7.66 -19.38
CA GLN A 316 31.79 -9.05 -18.90
C GLN A 316 30.72 -9.49 -17.89
N LEU A 317 29.82 -8.60 -17.46
CA LEU A 317 28.71 -8.99 -16.59
C LEU A 317 27.72 -9.86 -17.37
N VAL A 318 27.35 -10.99 -16.79
CA VAL A 318 26.24 -11.83 -17.27
C VAL A 318 24.99 -11.43 -16.49
N ALA A 319 23.97 -10.94 -17.16
CA ALA A 319 22.72 -10.59 -16.49
C ALA A 319 22.10 -11.82 -15.82
N LEU A 320 21.63 -11.68 -14.58
CA LEU A 320 21.19 -12.78 -13.70
C LEU A 320 22.25 -13.88 -13.52
N GLY A 321 23.54 -13.57 -13.65
CA GLY A 321 24.64 -14.55 -13.67
C GLY A 321 24.79 -15.36 -12.37
N GLN A 322 24.12 -14.96 -11.30
CA GLN A 322 24.06 -15.68 -10.02
C GLN A 322 22.86 -16.64 -9.95
N GLN A 323 21.88 -16.53 -10.84
CA GLN A 323 20.56 -17.16 -10.76
C GLN A 323 20.30 -18.09 -11.93
N VAL A 324 19.51 -19.11 -11.68
CA VAL A 324 18.91 -19.98 -12.70
C VAL A 324 17.61 -19.31 -13.18
N VAL A 325 17.41 -19.29 -14.50
CA VAL A 325 16.18 -18.82 -15.16
C VAL A 325 15.55 -20.03 -15.86
N ALA A 326 14.29 -20.33 -15.56
CA ALA A 326 13.58 -21.44 -16.20
C ALA A 326 13.42 -21.19 -17.71
N ILE A 327 13.49 -22.23 -18.54
CA ILE A 327 13.37 -22.12 -20.00
C ILE A 327 11.97 -21.70 -20.45
N ASP A 328 10.98 -21.92 -19.60
CA ASP A 328 9.58 -21.53 -19.79
C ASP A 328 9.19 -20.30 -18.94
N ASP A 329 10.16 -19.54 -18.37
CA ASP A 329 9.86 -18.27 -17.72
C ASP A 329 9.10 -17.35 -18.68
N SER A 330 8.00 -16.74 -18.20
CA SER A 330 7.05 -16.02 -19.05
C SER A 330 7.65 -14.82 -19.81
N LEU A 331 8.68 -14.17 -19.25
CA LEU A 331 9.40 -13.06 -19.90
C LEU A 331 10.83 -13.40 -20.28
N LEU A 332 11.55 -14.14 -19.45
CA LEU A 332 12.99 -14.39 -19.58
C LEU A 332 13.31 -15.73 -20.25
N GLY A 333 12.34 -16.64 -20.41
CA GLY A 333 12.57 -17.99 -20.90
C GLY A 333 13.26 -18.04 -22.26
N ALA A 334 12.84 -17.17 -23.20
CA ALA A 334 13.43 -17.12 -24.54
C ALA A 334 14.93 -16.73 -24.57
N VAL A 335 15.39 -16.00 -23.53
CA VAL A 335 16.78 -15.54 -23.39
C VAL A 335 17.55 -16.30 -22.30
N SER A 336 16.96 -17.31 -21.66
CA SER A 336 17.61 -18.13 -20.64
C SER A 336 18.83 -18.85 -21.19
N ASN A 337 19.94 -18.79 -20.47
CA ASN A 337 21.17 -19.54 -20.81
C ASN A 337 20.98 -21.06 -20.74
N GLN A 338 19.95 -21.56 -20.06
CA GLN A 338 19.61 -22.98 -20.06
C GLN A 338 19.14 -23.50 -21.43
N ASN A 339 18.72 -22.62 -22.34
CA ASN A 339 18.42 -22.99 -23.72
C ASN A 339 19.68 -23.47 -24.50
N VAL A 340 20.87 -23.04 -24.03
CA VAL A 340 22.16 -23.42 -24.64
C VAL A 340 22.86 -24.51 -23.84
N THR A 341 22.86 -24.38 -22.51
CA THR A 341 23.53 -25.34 -21.63
C THR A 341 22.66 -25.61 -20.40
N ALA A 342 22.25 -26.87 -20.21
CA ALA A 342 21.44 -27.26 -19.07
C ALA A 342 22.16 -26.91 -17.74
N GLY A 343 21.44 -26.30 -16.82
CA GLY A 343 21.98 -25.84 -15.54
C GLY A 343 22.76 -24.51 -15.60
N ALA A 344 22.93 -23.91 -16.78
CA ALA A 344 23.57 -22.60 -16.92
C ALA A 344 22.76 -21.51 -16.19
N ARG A 345 23.48 -20.54 -15.63
CA ARG A 345 22.88 -19.38 -14.93
C ARG A 345 22.81 -18.17 -15.88
N GLY A 346 21.88 -17.27 -15.58
CA GLY A 346 21.73 -16.02 -16.28
C GLY A 346 20.97 -16.10 -17.59
N ILE A 347 21.01 -14.98 -18.29
CA ILE A 347 20.41 -14.81 -19.61
C ILE A 347 21.47 -14.38 -20.62
N SER A 348 21.24 -14.67 -21.90
CA SER A 348 22.14 -14.33 -23.01
C SER A 348 22.13 -12.83 -23.37
N ALA A 349 21.04 -12.12 -23.01
CA ALA A 349 20.92 -10.69 -23.25
C ALA A 349 21.77 -9.88 -22.25
N LYS A 350 22.43 -8.81 -22.74
CA LYS A 350 23.16 -7.86 -21.91
C LYS A 350 22.30 -6.66 -21.57
N TYR A 351 22.49 -6.08 -20.38
CA TYR A 351 21.73 -4.91 -19.95
C TYR A 351 21.88 -3.72 -20.90
N ALA A 352 23.08 -3.45 -21.41
CA ALA A 352 23.30 -2.38 -22.37
C ALA A 352 22.50 -2.58 -23.67
N ASP A 353 22.37 -3.84 -24.14
CA ASP A 353 21.63 -4.15 -25.37
C ASP A 353 20.11 -4.05 -25.14
N LEU A 354 19.61 -4.52 -23.99
CA LEU A 354 18.21 -4.37 -23.60
C LEU A 354 17.82 -2.90 -23.45
N ILE A 355 18.68 -2.07 -22.85
CA ILE A 355 18.46 -0.62 -22.74
C ILE A 355 18.37 0.01 -24.13
N LYS A 356 19.31 -0.29 -25.03
CA LYS A 356 19.30 0.22 -26.40
C LYS A 356 18.08 -0.25 -27.20
N GLN A 357 17.58 -1.43 -26.93
CA GLN A 357 16.35 -1.94 -27.54
C GLN A 357 15.10 -1.25 -26.97
N ALA A 358 15.02 -1.11 -25.65
CA ALA A 358 13.84 -0.60 -24.97
C ALA A 358 13.68 0.93 -25.09
N PHE A 359 14.78 1.69 -25.03
CA PHE A 359 14.76 3.14 -24.92
C PHE A 359 15.10 3.84 -26.24
N ALA A 360 14.53 5.03 -26.45
CA ALA A 360 14.88 5.90 -27.56
C ALA A 360 16.36 6.35 -27.46
N PRO A 361 17.10 6.43 -28.59
CA PRO A 361 18.53 6.79 -28.59
C PRO A 361 18.86 8.11 -27.88
N ALA A 362 17.93 9.07 -27.91
CA ALA A 362 18.11 10.35 -27.24
C ALA A 362 18.47 10.26 -25.75
N TRP A 363 18.20 9.15 -25.10
CA TRP A 363 18.42 8.97 -23.66
C TRP A 363 19.72 8.22 -23.32
N TRP A 364 20.37 7.55 -24.28
CA TRP A 364 21.57 6.76 -24.05
C TRP A 364 22.72 7.04 -25.05
N ASP A 365 22.42 7.55 -26.23
CA ASP A 365 23.43 7.78 -27.26
C ASP A 365 24.00 9.22 -27.16
N ALA A 366 25.10 9.34 -26.47
CA ALA A 366 25.86 10.58 -26.34
C ALA A 366 27.36 10.30 -26.56
N THR A 367 27.70 9.69 -27.71
CA THR A 367 29.08 9.34 -28.05
C THR A 367 29.99 10.57 -27.99
N GLY A 368 31.12 10.44 -27.30
CA GLY A 368 32.09 11.53 -27.10
C GLY A 368 31.80 12.43 -25.90
N TRP A 369 30.81 12.10 -25.08
CA TRP A 369 30.46 12.86 -23.88
C TRP A 369 30.42 11.99 -22.63
N VAL A 370 30.86 12.58 -21.52
CA VAL A 370 30.73 12.00 -20.16
C VAL A 370 30.13 13.03 -19.22
N VAL A 371 29.56 12.55 -18.10
CA VAL A 371 29.06 13.37 -17.00
C VAL A 371 30.09 13.33 -15.85
N ASP A 372 30.62 14.47 -15.46
CA ASP A 372 31.50 14.62 -14.33
C ASP A 372 30.72 15.13 -13.12
N VAL A 373 30.78 14.40 -12.00
CA VAL A 373 30.06 14.71 -10.76
C VAL A 373 30.98 15.05 -9.61
N SER A 374 32.26 15.34 -9.88
CA SER A 374 33.29 15.64 -8.87
C SER A 374 33.04 16.92 -8.08
N SER A 375 32.31 17.88 -8.66
CA SER A 375 31.97 19.16 -8.02
C SER A 375 30.69 19.08 -7.13
N GLY A 376 30.06 17.91 -7.03
CA GLY A 376 28.75 17.76 -6.36
C GLY A 376 27.54 18.14 -7.23
N GLN A 377 27.76 18.80 -8.36
CA GLN A 377 26.76 19.05 -9.40
C GLN A 377 27.22 18.38 -10.70
N PRO A 378 26.32 17.76 -11.46
CA PRO A 378 26.69 17.10 -12.71
C PRO A 378 27.06 18.14 -13.80
N VAL A 379 28.16 17.87 -14.51
CA VAL A 379 28.64 18.69 -15.62
C VAL A 379 28.91 17.80 -16.83
N LEU A 380 28.42 18.21 -18.01
CA LEU A 380 28.75 17.54 -19.28
C LEU A 380 30.14 17.92 -19.76
N VAL A 381 30.96 16.91 -20.08
CA VAL A 381 32.33 17.10 -20.56
C VAL A 381 32.50 16.38 -21.89
N ALA A 382 32.98 17.10 -22.93
CA ALA A 382 33.32 16.51 -24.22
C ALA A 382 34.61 15.66 -24.07
N SER A 383 34.42 14.37 -23.78
CA SER A 383 35.48 13.38 -23.53
C SER A 383 34.90 11.98 -23.60
N THR A 384 35.75 10.99 -23.85
CA THR A 384 35.41 9.57 -23.69
C THR A 384 36.04 8.94 -22.45
N ALA A 385 36.84 9.73 -21.70
CA ALA A 385 37.55 9.23 -20.55
C ALA A 385 36.63 9.15 -19.32
N THR A 386 36.40 7.94 -18.84
CA THR A 386 35.67 7.64 -17.60
C THR A 386 36.62 7.55 -16.40
N GLY A 387 36.08 7.63 -15.20
CA GLY A 387 36.85 7.56 -13.95
C GLY A 387 35.90 7.50 -12.73
N PRO A 388 36.42 7.54 -11.50
CA PRO A 388 35.57 7.39 -10.29
C PRO A 388 34.39 8.36 -10.23
N ASN A 389 34.55 9.59 -10.76
CA ASN A 389 33.51 10.62 -10.79
C ASN A 389 33.06 11.00 -12.22
N ARG A 390 33.49 10.25 -13.24
CA ARG A 390 33.13 10.49 -14.64
C ARG A 390 32.45 9.26 -15.22
N PHE A 391 31.24 9.46 -15.65
CA PHE A 391 30.33 8.39 -16.11
C PHE A 391 29.93 8.62 -17.57
N THR A 392 29.76 7.54 -18.33
CA THR A 392 29.05 7.65 -19.61
C THR A 392 27.61 8.12 -19.37
N VAL A 393 26.96 8.68 -20.38
CA VAL A 393 25.56 9.10 -20.27
C VAL A 393 24.65 7.92 -19.92
N MET A 394 24.94 6.72 -20.44
CA MET A 394 24.16 5.53 -20.10
C MET A 394 24.35 5.12 -18.64
N GLU A 395 25.54 5.24 -18.06
CA GLU A 395 25.77 5.02 -16.63
C GLU A 395 25.08 6.07 -15.77
N PHE A 396 25.12 7.34 -16.19
CA PHE A 396 24.51 8.45 -15.43
C PHE A 396 22.96 8.35 -15.42
N ASN A 397 22.36 8.02 -16.57
CA ASN A 397 20.90 7.85 -16.70
C ASN A 397 20.39 6.48 -16.22
N PHE A 398 21.19 5.69 -15.51
CA PHE A 398 20.79 4.32 -15.18
C PHE A 398 19.55 4.27 -14.29
N SER A 399 19.32 5.26 -13.41
CA SER A 399 18.09 5.40 -12.62
C SER A 399 16.85 5.49 -13.52
N LEU A 400 16.88 6.31 -14.58
CA LEU A 400 15.78 6.42 -15.53
C LEU A 400 15.40 5.05 -16.13
N TYR A 401 16.40 4.27 -16.54
CA TYR A 401 16.14 2.95 -17.13
C TYR A 401 15.66 1.96 -16.09
N PHE A 402 16.28 1.97 -14.92
CA PHE A 402 15.96 1.09 -13.80
C PHE A 402 14.50 1.29 -13.35
N GLY A 403 14.13 2.54 -13.02
CA GLY A 403 12.78 2.87 -12.58
C GLY A 403 11.71 2.49 -13.59
N LEU A 404 11.86 2.92 -14.86
CA LEU A 404 10.87 2.60 -15.90
C LEU A 404 10.79 1.11 -16.23
N ALA A 405 11.93 0.40 -16.22
CA ALA A 405 11.95 -1.03 -16.49
C ALA A 405 11.27 -1.84 -15.38
N VAL A 406 11.58 -1.56 -14.11
CA VAL A 406 10.93 -2.21 -12.97
C VAL A 406 9.42 -1.92 -12.97
N ASN A 407 9.01 -0.69 -13.22
CA ASN A 407 7.59 -0.34 -13.35
C ASN A 407 6.89 -1.14 -14.47
N GLU A 408 7.54 -1.33 -15.61
CA GLU A 408 6.96 -2.11 -16.72
C GLU A 408 6.85 -3.60 -16.38
N TYR A 409 7.81 -4.14 -15.62
CA TYR A 409 7.70 -5.49 -15.08
C TYR A 409 6.54 -5.58 -14.07
N GLU A 410 6.44 -4.66 -13.12
CA GLU A 410 5.35 -4.67 -12.12
C GLU A 410 3.96 -4.53 -12.74
N LYS A 411 3.82 -3.89 -13.92
CA LYS A 411 2.57 -3.90 -14.71
C LYS A 411 2.13 -5.30 -15.13
N THR A 412 3.04 -6.26 -15.20
CA THR A 412 2.69 -7.65 -15.49
C THR A 412 2.17 -8.39 -14.24
N LEU A 413 2.48 -7.89 -13.04
CA LEU A 413 2.14 -8.52 -11.76
C LEU A 413 0.72 -8.14 -11.31
N VAL A 414 -0.28 -8.49 -12.12
CA VAL A 414 -1.69 -8.21 -11.82
C VAL A 414 -2.41 -9.48 -11.36
N ALA A 415 -2.84 -9.46 -10.10
CA ALA A 415 -3.66 -10.50 -9.49
C ALA A 415 -5.14 -10.06 -9.51
N ASP A 416 -5.87 -10.53 -10.51
CA ASP A 416 -7.25 -10.12 -10.84
C ASP A 416 -8.22 -11.29 -11.00
N ASP A 417 -7.82 -12.51 -10.62
CA ASP A 417 -8.66 -13.72 -10.76
C ASP A 417 -8.85 -14.48 -9.43
N SER A 418 -9.10 -13.74 -8.35
CA SER A 418 -9.51 -14.31 -7.07
C SER A 418 -10.95 -14.83 -7.11
N ARG A 419 -11.35 -15.60 -6.09
CA ARG A 419 -12.77 -16.03 -5.96
C ARG A 419 -13.71 -14.84 -5.80
N PHE A 420 -13.25 -13.77 -5.14
CA PHE A 420 -14.00 -12.53 -5.05
C PHE A 420 -14.18 -11.87 -6.42
N ASP A 421 -13.13 -11.81 -7.28
CA ASP A 421 -13.28 -11.27 -8.64
C ASP A 421 -14.32 -12.04 -9.45
N ARG A 422 -14.28 -13.38 -9.41
CA ARG A 422 -15.26 -14.23 -10.11
C ARG A 422 -16.70 -14.01 -9.61
N PHE A 423 -16.86 -13.82 -8.29
CA PHE A 423 -18.16 -13.47 -7.71
C PHE A 423 -18.67 -12.12 -8.24
N MET A 424 -17.81 -11.12 -8.29
CA MET A 424 -18.13 -9.79 -8.83
C MET A 424 -18.36 -9.83 -10.35
N ASP A 425 -17.70 -10.72 -11.08
CA ASP A 425 -17.93 -10.98 -12.52
C ASP A 425 -19.27 -11.72 -12.78
N GLY A 426 -19.94 -12.24 -11.75
CA GLY A 426 -21.27 -12.85 -11.84
C GLY A 426 -21.36 -14.34 -11.51
N ASP A 427 -20.26 -15.02 -11.18
CA ASP A 427 -20.28 -16.37 -10.63
C ASP A 427 -20.68 -16.33 -9.15
N LEU A 428 -21.98 -16.30 -8.90
CA LEU A 428 -22.53 -16.21 -7.54
C LEU A 428 -22.16 -17.38 -6.63
N THR A 429 -21.57 -18.44 -7.18
CA THR A 429 -21.11 -19.64 -6.44
C THR A 429 -19.63 -19.59 -6.07
N ALA A 430 -18.88 -18.60 -6.58
CA ALA A 430 -17.45 -18.46 -6.35
C ALA A 430 -17.09 -18.19 -4.87
N LEU A 431 -18.00 -17.58 -4.10
CA LEU A 431 -17.87 -17.39 -2.66
C LEU A 431 -18.77 -18.36 -1.89
N THR A 432 -18.25 -18.99 -0.87
CA THR A 432 -19.02 -19.78 0.10
C THR A 432 -19.96 -18.88 0.92
N ASP A 433 -20.98 -19.45 1.55
CA ASP A 433 -21.89 -18.70 2.43
C ASP A 433 -21.14 -17.97 3.54
N GLN A 434 -20.08 -18.56 4.07
CA GLN A 434 -19.24 -17.94 5.09
C GLN A 434 -18.54 -16.69 4.53
N GLU A 435 -17.93 -16.78 3.37
CA GLU A 435 -17.25 -15.67 2.71
C GLU A 435 -18.23 -14.56 2.29
N GLN A 436 -19.44 -14.91 1.88
CA GLN A 436 -20.50 -13.95 1.59
C GLN A 436 -20.93 -13.17 2.85
N ARG A 437 -21.05 -13.83 4.02
CA ARG A 437 -21.31 -13.13 5.28
C ARG A 437 -20.13 -12.20 5.63
N GLY A 438 -18.88 -12.65 5.45
CA GLY A 438 -17.69 -11.84 5.65
C GLY A 438 -17.64 -10.62 4.74
N LEU A 439 -17.98 -10.77 3.45
CA LEU A 439 -18.11 -9.64 2.52
C LEU A 439 -19.17 -8.64 2.99
N ARG A 440 -20.32 -9.10 3.50
CA ARG A 440 -21.35 -8.22 4.06
C ARG A 440 -20.82 -7.42 5.25
N ILE A 441 -20.07 -8.06 6.17
CA ILE A 441 -19.43 -7.38 7.31
C ILE A 441 -18.44 -6.33 6.80
N PHE A 442 -17.58 -6.68 5.84
CA PHE A 442 -16.62 -5.77 5.21
C PHE A 442 -17.27 -4.50 4.65
N LEU A 443 -18.43 -4.65 3.99
CA LEU A 443 -19.18 -3.57 3.33
C LEU A 443 -20.02 -2.73 4.30
N THR A 444 -20.25 -3.19 5.53
CA THR A 444 -21.22 -2.56 6.47
C THR A 444 -20.63 -2.39 7.87
N GLY A 445 -20.93 -3.29 8.82
CA GLY A 445 -20.56 -3.17 10.24
C GLY A 445 -19.08 -3.17 10.52
N GLY A 446 -18.28 -3.81 9.67
CA GLY A 446 -16.81 -3.82 9.77
C GLY A 446 -16.14 -2.53 9.31
N LYS A 447 -16.87 -1.68 8.55
CA LYS A 447 -16.40 -0.39 8.00
C LYS A 447 -15.14 -0.47 7.11
N CYS A 448 -14.66 -1.66 6.80
CA CYS A 448 -13.39 -1.88 6.08
C CYS A 448 -13.38 -1.18 4.71
N VAL A 449 -14.54 -1.18 4.00
CA VAL A 449 -14.69 -0.56 2.67
C VAL A 449 -14.46 0.96 2.68
N ASN A 450 -14.54 1.62 3.84
CA ASN A 450 -14.33 3.07 3.95
C ASN A 450 -12.86 3.48 3.68
N CYS A 451 -11.91 2.59 3.96
CA CYS A 451 -10.47 2.77 3.66
C CYS A 451 -9.99 1.84 2.54
N HIS A 452 -10.66 0.68 2.36
CA HIS A 452 -10.33 -0.35 1.39
C HIS A 452 -11.41 -0.47 0.31
N GLY A 453 -11.81 0.68 -0.26
CA GLY A 453 -12.79 0.77 -1.34
C GLY A 453 -12.19 0.55 -2.73
N GLY A 454 -13.08 0.58 -3.74
CA GLY A 454 -12.73 0.38 -5.13
C GLY A 454 -12.37 -1.07 -5.50
N PRO A 455 -12.20 -1.36 -6.79
CA PRO A 455 -11.77 -2.67 -7.26
C PRO A 455 -10.37 -3.07 -6.77
N GLU A 456 -9.50 -2.10 -6.52
CA GLU A 456 -8.14 -2.28 -6.00
C GLU A 456 -8.13 -2.58 -4.50
N LEU A 457 -9.27 -2.44 -3.81
CA LEU A 457 -9.44 -2.59 -2.37
C LEU A 457 -8.48 -1.69 -1.56
N THR A 458 -8.31 -0.45 -2.05
CA THR A 458 -7.58 0.62 -1.39
C THR A 458 -8.00 1.99 -1.90
N ASN A 459 -8.22 2.93 -1.00
CA ASN A 459 -8.48 4.33 -1.38
C ASN A 459 -7.21 5.05 -1.87
N ALA A 460 -6.04 4.47 -1.68
CA ALA A 460 -4.77 5.03 -2.18
C ALA A 460 -4.47 4.69 -3.66
N SER A 461 -5.43 4.10 -4.38
CA SER A 461 -5.26 3.76 -5.80
C SER A 461 -5.38 4.98 -6.71
N VAL A 462 -4.78 4.89 -7.92
CA VAL A 462 -4.94 5.89 -8.98
C VAL A 462 -6.43 6.06 -9.32
N GLY A 463 -7.18 4.95 -9.47
CA GLY A 463 -8.60 4.97 -9.80
C GLY A 463 -9.42 5.70 -8.72
N ASN A 464 -9.17 5.41 -7.46
CA ASN A 464 -9.87 6.05 -6.35
C ASN A 464 -9.55 7.55 -6.24
N ILE A 465 -8.27 7.93 -6.35
CA ILE A 465 -7.84 9.34 -6.31
C ILE A 465 -8.44 10.13 -7.49
N GLN A 466 -8.52 9.55 -8.68
CA GLN A 466 -9.19 10.20 -9.82
C GLN A 466 -10.70 10.39 -9.63
N LYS A 467 -11.35 9.48 -8.90
CA LYS A 467 -12.78 9.51 -8.65
C LYS A 467 -13.17 10.41 -7.46
N PHE A 468 -12.37 10.38 -6.38
CA PHE A 468 -12.71 10.96 -5.08
C PHE A 468 -11.76 12.07 -4.64
N GLU A 469 -10.88 12.54 -5.53
CA GLU A 469 -9.90 13.59 -5.29
C GLU A 469 -8.74 13.16 -4.36
N LEU A 470 -7.68 13.97 -4.37
CA LEU A 470 -6.44 13.73 -3.62
C LEU A 470 -6.56 14.10 -2.13
N LEU A 471 -7.41 15.07 -1.83
CA LEU A 471 -7.63 15.59 -0.48
C LEU A 471 -9.08 15.37 -0.06
N GLU A 472 -9.26 15.13 1.21
CA GLU A 472 -10.56 14.91 1.83
C GLU A 472 -10.64 15.61 3.18
N ARG A 473 -11.84 16.09 3.57
CA ARG A 473 -12.14 16.52 4.92
C ARG A 473 -12.93 15.46 5.62
N MET A 474 -12.54 15.11 6.84
CA MET A 474 -13.33 14.23 7.69
C MET A 474 -13.20 14.59 9.16
N ILE A 475 -14.07 14.00 9.96
CA ILE A 475 -14.00 14.06 11.43
C ILE A 475 -12.88 13.12 11.88
N MET A 476 -12.01 13.59 12.76
CA MET A 476 -10.98 12.79 13.40
C MET A 476 -11.46 12.22 14.75
N GLY A 477 -10.71 11.31 15.32
CA GLY A 477 -11.04 10.66 16.60
C GLY A 477 -11.26 11.58 17.78
N ASN A 478 -10.87 12.86 17.68
CA ASN A 478 -11.15 13.91 18.67
C ASN A 478 -12.40 14.76 18.34
N ASP A 479 -13.25 14.30 17.42
CA ASP A 479 -14.47 14.97 16.98
C ASP A 479 -14.24 16.32 16.27
N GLN A 480 -13.04 16.61 15.80
CA GLN A 480 -12.73 17.82 15.03
C GLN A 480 -12.48 17.48 13.57
N VAL A 481 -12.96 18.35 12.70
CA VAL A 481 -12.70 18.23 11.26
C VAL A 481 -11.23 18.56 10.94
N ALA A 482 -10.64 17.80 10.03
CA ALA A 482 -9.33 18.07 9.47
C ALA A 482 -9.28 17.70 7.97
N VAL A 483 -8.35 18.30 7.24
CA VAL A 483 -7.98 17.90 5.90
C VAL A 483 -6.90 16.83 5.99
N TYR A 484 -6.98 15.82 5.16
CA TYR A 484 -5.97 14.77 5.07
C TYR A 484 -5.79 14.31 3.62
N ASP A 485 -4.75 13.53 3.37
CA ASP A 485 -4.49 12.90 2.07
C ASP A 485 -5.37 11.65 1.92
N ASN A 486 -6.25 11.62 0.93
CA ASN A 486 -7.13 10.47 0.69
C ASN A 486 -6.31 9.19 0.50
N GLY A 487 -6.77 8.10 1.13
CA GLY A 487 -6.07 6.81 1.15
C GLY A 487 -4.93 6.70 2.18
N HIS A 488 -4.77 7.66 3.09
CA HIS A 488 -3.75 7.65 4.14
C HIS A 488 -4.39 7.89 5.50
N TYR A 489 -4.29 6.90 6.38
CA TYR A 489 -5.00 6.90 7.65
C TYR A 489 -4.08 6.60 8.83
N ASN A 490 -4.25 7.33 9.93
CA ASN A 490 -3.73 6.93 11.22
C ASN A 490 -4.74 5.98 11.87
N ILE A 491 -4.39 4.72 12.00
CA ILE A 491 -5.26 3.68 12.56
C ILE A 491 -4.83 3.24 13.97
N GLY A 492 -3.84 3.90 14.56
CA GLY A 492 -3.42 3.65 15.93
C GLY A 492 -2.71 2.31 16.16
N VAL A 493 -1.92 1.83 15.18
CA VAL A 493 -1.09 0.61 15.35
C VAL A 493 -0.05 0.83 16.44
N ARG A 494 0.67 1.96 16.36
CA ARG A 494 1.66 2.46 17.32
C ARG A 494 1.37 3.92 17.66
N PRO A 495 1.94 4.48 18.74
CA PRO A 495 1.89 5.91 18.99
C PRO A 495 2.41 6.72 17.81
N THR A 496 1.75 7.81 17.44
CA THR A 496 2.09 8.65 16.28
C THR A 496 3.56 9.05 16.20
N LEU A 497 4.21 9.28 17.37
CA LEU A 497 5.61 9.71 17.42
C LEU A 497 6.61 8.59 17.12
N GLU A 498 6.22 7.32 17.19
CA GLU A 498 7.11 6.19 16.85
C GLU A 498 7.27 6.02 15.34
N ASP A 499 6.23 6.33 14.57
CA ASP A 499 6.29 6.44 13.11
C ASP A 499 5.34 7.53 12.61
N ILE A 500 5.89 8.65 12.21
CA ILE A 500 5.11 9.83 11.80
C ILE A 500 4.46 9.66 10.41
N GLY A 501 4.80 8.61 9.66
CA GLY A 501 4.22 8.31 8.35
C GLY A 501 4.34 9.46 7.37
N ILE A 502 3.22 9.82 6.69
CA ILE A 502 3.21 10.94 5.74
C ILE A 502 3.32 12.32 6.40
N GLY A 503 3.31 12.39 7.74
CA GLY A 503 3.58 13.62 8.48
C GLY A 503 5.03 14.11 8.37
N ALA A 504 5.96 13.25 7.92
CA ALA A 504 7.36 13.56 7.74
C ALA A 504 7.64 14.58 6.62
N THR A 505 8.87 15.04 6.57
CA THR A 505 9.42 15.88 5.48
C THR A 505 10.56 15.14 4.80
N ILE A 506 10.87 15.49 3.54
CA ILE A 506 11.90 14.82 2.74
C ILE A 506 12.52 15.76 1.70
N GLY A 507 13.64 15.30 1.13
CA GLY A 507 14.35 15.96 0.01
C GLY A 507 15.22 17.12 0.43
N PRO A 508 15.93 17.72 -0.53
CA PRO A 508 16.92 18.76 -0.27
C PRO A 508 16.32 20.06 0.31
N LEU A 509 15.01 20.26 0.09
CA LEU A 509 14.27 21.41 0.60
C LEU A 509 13.45 21.10 1.87
N ASN A 510 13.57 19.90 2.42
CA ASN A 510 12.82 19.45 3.61
C ASN A 510 11.29 19.68 3.49
N LEU A 511 10.72 19.31 2.34
CA LEU A 511 9.31 19.53 2.03
C LEU A 511 8.42 18.46 2.65
N PRO A 512 7.15 18.78 3.01
CA PRO A 512 6.20 17.81 3.52
C PRO A 512 5.94 16.65 2.55
N LEU A 513 5.87 15.42 3.06
CA LEU A 513 5.45 14.26 2.28
C LEU A 513 3.96 14.32 1.95
N SER A 514 3.12 14.80 2.89
CA SER A 514 1.68 14.92 2.69
C SER A 514 1.35 16.07 1.72
N ASN A 515 0.43 15.80 0.80
CA ASN A 515 -0.06 16.82 -0.12
C ASN A 515 -0.88 17.90 0.60
N SER A 516 -1.71 17.51 1.57
CA SER A 516 -2.53 18.45 2.35
C SER A 516 -1.66 19.50 3.06
N ARG A 517 -0.55 19.09 3.70
CA ARG A 517 0.37 20.03 4.36
C ARG A 517 1.17 20.84 3.33
N LEU A 518 1.59 20.23 2.23
CA LEU A 518 2.32 20.89 1.14
C LEU A 518 1.47 22.02 0.53
N PHE A 519 0.23 21.73 0.17
CA PHE A 519 -0.69 22.75 -0.38
C PHE A 519 -1.06 23.80 0.66
N GLN A 520 -1.28 23.43 1.91
CA GLN A 520 -1.57 24.38 2.98
C GLN A 520 -0.41 25.37 3.18
N ASN A 521 0.83 24.92 3.19
CA ASN A 521 1.99 25.80 3.30
C ASN A 521 2.04 26.77 2.12
N CYS A 522 1.82 26.30 0.89
CA CYS A 522 1.76 27.15 -0.28
C CYS A 522 0.62 28.22 -0.16
N VAL A 523 -0.58 27.81 0.26
CA VAL A 523 -1.71 28.74 0.46
C VAL A 523 -1.39 29.79 1.54
N LYS A 524 -0.78 29.37 2.66
CA LYS A 524 -0.29 30.28 3.70
C LYS A 524 0.65 31.35 3.15
N ASP A 525 1.65 30.94 2.38
CA ASP A 525 2.64 31.83 1.82
C ASP A 525 2.00 32.85 0.84
N LYS A 526 1.07 32.39 0.00
CA LYS A 526 0.37 33.25 -0.94
C LYS A 526 -0.56 34.25 -0.25
N VAL A 527 -1.28 33.81 0.79
CA VAL A 527 -2.12 34.72 1.61
C VAL A 527 -1.25 35.72 2.37
N ALA A 528 -0.12 35.31 2.92
CA ALA A 528 0.82 36.22 3.56
C ALA A 528 1.40 37.25 2.58
N ALA A 529 1.49 36.91 1.29
CA ALA A 529 1.89 37.80 0.21
C ALA A 529 0.75 38.70 -0.31
N GLY A 530 -0.43 38.73 0.36
CA GLY A 530 -1.52 39.61 0.07
C GLY A 530 -2.56 39.09 -0.93
N LEU A 531 -2.54 37.83 -1.30
CA LEU A 531 -3.56 37.20 -2.13
C LEU A 531 -4.75 36.76 -1.27
N ASP A 532 -5.97 36.90 -1.79
CA ASP A 532 -7.12 36.26 -1.13
C ASP A 532 -7.02 34.73 -1.20
N VAL A 533 -7.71 34.04 -0.27
CA VAL A 533 -7.62 32.59 -0.12
C VAL A 533 -7.97 31.84 -1.42
N ARG A 534 -9.00 32.27 -2.16
CA ARG A 534 -9.41 31.57 -3.39
C ARG A 534 -8.38 31.73 -4.50
N SER A 535 -7.84 32.93 -4.67
CA SER A 535 -6.73 33.17 -5.59
C SER A 535 -5.47 32.43 -5.18
N ALA A 536 -5.15 32.37 -3.87
CA ALA A 536 -4.02 31.63 -3.35
C ALA A 536 -4.13 30.12 -3.64
N ASN A 537 -5.32 29.53 -3.49
CA ASN A 537 -5.58 28.12 -3.85
C ASN A 537 -5.31 27.86 -5.34
N GLY A 538 -5.75 28.73 -6.23
CA GLY A 538 -5.48 28.64 -7.67
C GLY A 538 -3.99 28.72 -8.01
N GLN A 539 -3.25 29.62 -7.37
CA GLN A 539 -1.79 29.74 -7.54
C GLN A 539 -1.02 28.51 -7.06
N CYS A 540 -1.50 27.87 -6.00
CA CYS A 540 -0.92 26.64 -5.46
C CYS A 540 -1.40 25.37 -6.20
N LYS A 541 -2.31 25.49 -7.16
CA LYS A 541 -2.94 24.37 -7.88
C LYS A 541 -3.51 23.32 -6.91
N VAL A 542 -4.11 23.80 -5.80
CA VAL A 542 -4.76 22.92 -4.82
C VAL A 542 -5.89 22.17 -5.53
N PRO A 543 -5.92 20.82 -5.46
CA PRO A 543 -7.02 20.05 -6.03
C PRO A 543 -8.33 20.33 -5.27
N LYS A 544 -9.43 19.87 -5.82
CA LYS A 544 -10.69 19.84 -5.09
C LYS A 544 -10.53 19.00 -3.82
N ILE A 545 -11.25 19.37 -2.78
CA ILE A 545 -11.28 18.63 -1.52
C ILE A 545 -12.62 17.93 -1.44
N LEU A 546 -12.60 16.61 -1.23
CA LEU A 546 -13.82 15.82 -1.14
C LEU A 546 -14.65 16.25 0.07
N ALA A 547 -15.95 16.48 -0.12
CA ALA A 547 -16.91 16.69 0.95
C ALA A 547 -17.46 15.36 1.49
N ARG A 548 -17.75 15.32 2.79
CA ARG A 548 -18.31 14.13 3.48
C ARG A 548 -19.68 14.44 4.07
N PRO A 549 -20.74 14.41 3.24
CA PRO A 549 -22.10 14.73 3.68
C PRO A 549 -22.66 13.76 4.74
N ASP A 550 -22.17 12.53 4.82
CA ASP A 550 -22.46 11.56 5.88
C ASP A 550 -22.00 12.04 7.25
N GLU A 551 -20.77 12.53 7.33
CA GLU A 551 -20.19 13.08 8.56
C GLU A 551 -20.85 14.40 8.93
N ALA A 552 -21.17 15.24 7.93
CA ALA A 552 -21.95 16.44 8.12
C ALA A 552 -23.31 16.13 8.77
N ALA A 553 -24.01 15.10 8.30
CA ALA A 553 -25.28 14.66 8.88
C ALA A 553 -25.13 14.23 10.34
N ASN A 554 -24.05 13.56 10.70
CA ASN A 554 -23.78 13.15 12.08
C ASN A 554 -23.50 14.35 13.00
N LEU A 555 -22.72 15.33 12.54
CA LEU A 555 -22.48 16.56 13.32
C LEU A 555 -23.75 17.39 13.50
N LEU A 556 -24.57 17.51 12.43
CA LEU A 556 -25.86 18.20 12.50
C LEU A 556 -26.82 17.51 13.48
N ALA A 557 -26.83 16.17 13.53
CA ALA A 557 -27.63 15.42 14.49
C ALA A 557 -27.18 15.71 15.95
N ARG A 558 -25.86 15.79 16.20
CA ARG A 558 -25.31 16.16 17.49
C ARG A 558 -25.65 17.61 17.86
N ALA A 559 -25.55 18.53 16.91
CA ALA A 559 -25.96 19.92 17.11
C ALA A 559 -27.47 20.03 17.43
N ALA A 560 -28.32 19.30 16.70
CA ALA A 560 -29.77 19.26 16.94
C ALA A 560 -30.12 18.70 18.34
N ALA A 561 -29.36 17.75 18.85
CA ALA A 561 -29.55 17.17 20.18
C ALA A 561 -29.27 18.16 21.32
N LEU A 562 -28.48 19.21 21.09
CA LEU A 562 -28.22 20.29 22.05
C LEU A 562 -29.38 21.29 22.14
N LEU A 563 -30.34 21.23 21.19
CA LEU A 563 -31.51 22.08 21.17
C LEU A 563 -32.67 21.39 21.92
N GLY A 564 -33.46 22.16 22.67
CA GLY A 564 -34.65 21.65 23.34
C GLY A 564 -35.66 21.07 22.35
N PRO A 565 -36.53 20.13 22.74
CA PRO A 565 -37.52 19.52 21.84
C PRO A 565 -38.47 20.48 21.15
N SER A 566 -38.74 21.65 21.77
CA SER A 566 -39.61 22.70 21.30
C SER A 566 -38.87 23.83 20.59
N ASP A 567 -37.54 23.73 20.40
CA ASP A 567 -36.75 24.78 19.73
C ASP A 567 -37.04 24.77 18.21
N PRO A 568 -37.48 25.87 17.60
CA PRO A 568 -37.74 25.91 16.14
C PRO A 568 -36.50 25.55 15.30
N ALA A 569 -35.31 25.90 15.79
CA ALA A 569 -34.05 25.60 15.09
C ALA A 569 -33.76 24.08 15.00
N ARG A 570 -34.32 23.28 15.90
CA ARG A 570 -34.18 21.80 15.86
C ARG A 570 -34.82 21.22 14.60
N LYS A 571 -35.99 21.68 14.23
CA LYS A 571 -36.70 21.20 13.01
C LYS A 571 -35.90 21.49 11.74
N SER A 572 -35.25 22.64 11.69
CA SER A 572 -34.36 23.02 10.59
C SER A 572 -33.09 22.19 10.53
N ALA A 573 -32.49 21.89 11.68
CA ALA A 573 -31.33 20.97 11.78
C ALA A 573 -31.68 19.54 11.33
N GLU A 574 -32.87 19.04 11.69
CA GLU A 574 -33.40 17.73 11.24
C GLU A 574 -33.61 17.68 9.70
N GLY A 575 -34.05 18.81 9.10
CA GLY A 575 -34.15 18.94 7.64
C GLY A 575 -32.77 18.85 6.93
N LEU A 576 -31.79 19.51 7.47
CA LEU A 576 -30.40 19.45 6.96
C LEU A 576 -29.77 18.05 7.11
N ILE A 577 -30.05 17.38 8.23
CA ILE A 577 -29.61 15.99 8.46
C ILE A 577 -30.21 15.09 7.37
N ALA A 578 -31.50 15.25 7.10
CA ALA A 578 -32.20 14.48 6.06
C ALA A 578 -31.60 14.74 4.67
N ALA A 579 -31.31 16.02 4.34
CA ALA A 579 -30.65 16.40 3.09
C ALA A 579 -29.22 15.86 2.97
N ALA A 580 -28.40 15.99 4.00
CA ALA A 580 -27.04 15.46 4.02
C ALA A 580 -27.03 13.92 3.88
N ARG A 581 -27.93 13.20 4.55
CA ARG A 581 -28.10 11.74 4.41
C ARG A 581 -28.61 11.34 3.03
N ALA A 582 -29.47 12.15 2.42
CA ALA A 582 -29.99 11.89 1.10
C ALA A 582 -28.92 12.01 -0.01
N LEU A 583 -27.90 12.83 0.18
CA LEU A 583 -26.71 12.88 -0.70
C LEU A 583 -25.93 11.56 -0.73
N LEU A 584 -26.06 10.71 0.29
CA LEU A 584 -25.39 9.40 0.36
C LEU A 584 -26.15 8.28 -0.37
N VAL A 585 -27.48 8.40 -0.49
CA VAL A 585 -28.33 7.31 -1.00
C VAL A 585 -28.41 7.36 -2.53
N ALA A 586 -28.00 8.45 -3.14
CA ALA A 586 -28.13 8.67 -4.56
C ALA A 586 -26.94 8.12 -5.35
N VAL A 587 -27.12 6.91 -5.86
CA VAL A 587 -26.34 6.34 -6.97
C VAL A 587 -27.13 6.59 -8.27
N PRO A 588 -26.47 7.00 -9.37
CA PRO A 588 -26.74 8.12 -10.23
C PRO A 588 -28.03 7.99 -11.08
N PRO A 589 -28.57 9.02 -11.75
CA PRO A 589 -27.84 10.16 -12.34
C PRO A 589 -28.23 11.55 -11.82
N ASP A 590 -28.95 11.70 -10.72
CA ASP A 590 -29.25 13.02 -10.14
C ASP A 590 -29.50 12.93 -8.62
N PRO A 591 -28.39 12.98 -7.83
CA PRO A 591 -28.50 12.79 -6.38
C PRO A 591 -29.23 13.94 -5.68
N VAL A 592 -29.18 15.17 -6.19
CA VAL A 592 -29.81 16.33 -5.56
C VAL A 592 -31.32 16.30 -5.78
N GLN A 593 -31.77 16.00 -6.99
CA GLN A 593 -33.20 15.82 -7.25
C GLN A 593 -33.77 14.55 -6.60
N ALA A 594 -32.98 13.48 -6.52
CA ALA A 594 -33.37 12.26 -5.82
C ALA A 594 -33.50 12.50 -4.30
N ALA A 595 -32.55 13.25 -3.72
CA ALA A 595 -32.57 13.63 -2.31
C ALA A 595 -33.79 14.49 -1.97
N CYS A 596 -34.06 15.49 -2.79
CA CYS A 596 -35.27 16.30 -2.67
C CYS A 596 -36.57 15.54 -2.93
N LYS A 597 -36.57 14.57 -3.85
CA LYS A 597 -37.75 13.71 -4.11
C LYS A 597 -38.02 12.70 -3.01
N LEU A 598 -36.98 12.20 -2.34
CA LEU A 598 -37.12 11.28 -1.19
C LEU A 598 -37.52 12.02 0.08
N ALA A 599 -37.06 13.26 0.25
CA ALA A 599 -37.44 14.12 1.36
C ALA A 599 -38.82 14.78 1.21
N LYS A 600 -39.71 14.28 0.35
CA LYS A 600 -41.06 14.82 0.15
C LYS A 600 -41.87 14.93 1.46
N ASN A 601 -41.44 15.88 2.27
CA ASN A 601 -42.27 16.53 3.23
C ASN A 601 -42.60 17.92 2.61
N PRO A 602 -43.83 18.18 2.19
CA PRO A 602 -44.21 19.43 1.53
C PRO A 602 -44.00 20.69 2.39
N ALA A 603 -43.54 20.51 3.65
CA ALA A 603 -43.24 21.58 4.60
C ALA A 603 -41.73 21.93 4.72
N LEU A 604 -40.84 21.31 3.97
CA LEU A 604 -39.39 21.59 4.01
C LEU A 604 -38.88 21.79 2.59
N PRO A 605 -38.46 23.01 2.19
CA PRO A 605 -37.84 23.26 0.90
C PRO A 605 -36.44 22.61 0.84
N CYS A 606 -36.02 22.26 -0.35
CA CYS A 606 -34.70 21.64 -0.60
C CYS A 606 -33.59 22.64 -0.32
N PRO A 607 -32.51 22.25 0.39
CA PRO A 607 -31.38 23.15 0.63
C PRO A 607 -30.61 23.42 -0.65
N THR A 608 -30.25 24.67 -0.87
CA THR A 608 -29.26 25.09 -1.85
C THR A 608 -27.99 25.54 -1.14
N VAL A 609 -26.84 25.03 -1.53
CA VAL A 609 -25.52 25.45 -1.04
C VAL A 609 -24.92 26.41 -2.06
N THR A 610 -24.48 27.58 -1.61
CA THR A 610 -23.87 28.59 -2.52
C THR A 610 -22.34 28.47 -2.56
N LYS A 611 -21.76 29.10 -3.61
CA LYS A 611 -20.30 29.23 -3.84
C LYS A 611 -19.50 29.83 -2.69
N SER A 612 -20.15 30.38 -1.67
CA SER A 612 -19.50 30.93 -0.48
C SER A 612 -19.44 29.95 0.71
N GLY A 613 -19.83 28.70 0.52
CA GLY A 613 -19.96 27.75 1.62
C GLY A 613 -21.09 28.09 2.59
N THR A 614 -21.94 29.06 2.22
CA THR A 614 -23.13 29.43 2.97
C THR A 614 -24.28 28.65 2.39
N VAL A 615 -24.97 27.88 3.19
CA VAL A 615 -26.25 27.28 2.83
C VAL A 615 -27.26 28.42 2.66
N VAL A 616 -27.52 28.82 1.41
CA VAL A 616 -28.57 29.76 1.08
C VAL A 616 -29.74 28.95 0.58
N GLN A 617 -30.87 29.06 1.30
CA GLN A 617 -32.11 28.35 0.99
C GLN A 617 -32.08 26.82 1.14
N ALA A 618 -31.72 26.31 2.27
CA ALA A 618 -32.69 25.55 2.99
C ALA A 618 -33.29 26.58 3.95
N ASP A 619 -34.51 26.96 3.80
CA ASP A 619 -35.18 27.66 4.85
C ASP A 619 -34.96 26.87 6.12
N GLY A 620 -33.89 27.18 6.84
CA GLY A 620 -33.57 26.46 8.05
C GLY A 620 -32.12 26.33 8.43
N ALA A 621 -31.12 26.18 7.55
CA ALA A 621 -29.72 26.06 8.03
C ALA A 621 -29.13 27.43 8.39
N TYR A 622 -29.44 28.43 7.60
CA TYR A 622 -29.12 29.81 7.94
C TYR A 622 -29.90 30.22 9.19
N ASP A 623 -31.17 29.75 9.36
CA ASP A 623 -31.98 29.99 10.53
C ASP A 623 -31.47 29.29 11.78
N VAL A 624 -30.84 28.09 11.68
CA VAL A 624 -30.18 27.43 12.82
C VAL A 624 -28.99 28.25 13.30
N LEU A 625 -28.19 28.83 12.37
CA LEU A 625 -27.06 29.71 12.72
C LEU A 625 -27.48 31.08 13.23
N THR A 626 -28.59 31.66 12.69
CA THR A 626 -29.04 32.99 13.02
C THR A 626 -30.16 33.05 14.07
N ALA A 627 -31.00 32.02 14.16
CA ALA A 627 -32.11 31.96 15.13
C ALA A 627 -31.63 31.64 16.57
N VAL A 628 -30.47 31.04 16.72
CA VAL A 628 -29.90 30.76 18.07
C VAL A 628 -29.09 31.96 18.51
N LYS A 629 -29.78 32.97 19.08
CA LYS A 629 -29.15 34.20 19.62
C LYS A 629 -28.08 33.92 20.67
N LYS A 630 -28.08 32.77 21.30
CA LYS A 630 -27.05 32.29 22.22
C LYS A 630 -27.01 30.76 22.14
N PRO A 631 -26.24 30.18 21.19
CA PRO A 631 -26.18 28.72 21.04
C PRO A 631 -25.66 28.06 22.32
N PRO A 632 -26.17 26.88 22.68
CA PRO A 632 -25.59 26.06 23.73
C PRO A 632 -24.08 25.85 23.53
N ALA A 633 -23.34 25.65 24.60
CA ALA A 633 -21.90 25.45 24.55
C ALA A 633 -21.56 24.30 23.55
N GLY A 634 -20.67 24.54 22.60
CA GLY A 634 -20.25 23.57 21.57
C GLY A 634 -21.09 23.53 20.30
N MET A 635 -22.33 24.08 20.28
CA MET A 635 -23.21 23.99 19.10
C MET A 635 -22.66 24.76 17.90
N ALA A 636 -22.16 25.98 18.09
CA ALA A 636 -21.61 26.78 17.00
C ALA A 636 -20.41 26.07 16.33
N GLY A 637 -19.57 25.40 17.10
CA GLY A 637 -18.46 24.61 16.60
C GLY A 637 -18.92 23.40 15.78
N LEU A 638 -19.95 22.67 16.26
CA LEU A 638 -20.51 21.52 15.53
C LEU A 638 -21.15 21.94 14.20
N LEU A 639 -21.87 23.07 14.17
CA LEU A 639 -22.48 23.59 12.95
C LEU A 639 -21.43 24.06 11.94
N ALA A 640 -20.41 24.79 12.39
CA ALA A 640 -19.31 25.22 11.53
C ALA A 640 -18.54 24.02 10.94
N ALA A 641 -18.29 23.00 11.75
CA ALA A 641 -17.66 21.76 11.32
C ALA A 641 -18.55 21.01 10.29
N ALA A 642 -19.85 20.89 10.57
CA ALA A 642 -20.79 20.25 9.63
C ALA A 642 -20.85 20.99 8.27
N LEU A 643 -20.88 22.30 8.27
CA LEU A 643 -20.89 23.10 7.05
C LEU A 643 -19.59 22.94 6.24
N SER A 644 -18.44 22.77 6.90
CA SER A 644 -17.17 22.52 6.20
C SER A 644 -17.11 21.16 5.48
N LEU A 645 -17.97 20.23 5.87
CA LEU A 645 -18.07 18.88 5.29
C LEU A 645 -19.13 18.78 4.17
N LEU A 646 -19.90 19.85 3.93
CA LEU A 646 -20.87 19.88 2.84
C LEU A 646 -20.24 20.36 1.53
N PRO A 647 -20.80 19.97 0.36
CA PRO A 647 -20.34 20.50 -0.93
C PRO A 647 -20.45 22.02 -1.02
N ASP A 648 -19.49 22.67 -1.68
CA ASP A 648 -19.44 24.14 -1.86
C ASP A 648 -20.51 24.64 -2.86
N ASP A 649 -20.94 23.78 -3.80
CA ASP A 649 -21.93 24.10 -4.83
C ASP A 649 -22.67 22.84 -5.27
N VAL A 650 -23.98 22.84 -5.14
CA VAL A 650 -24.85 21.81 -5.71
C VAL A 650 -25.85 22.48 -6.65
N ALA A 651 -25.49 22.59 -7.95
CA ALA A 651 -26.39 23.13 -8.95
C ALA A 651 -27.49 22.09 -9.27
N PRO A 652 -28.77 22.51 -9.32
CA PRO A 652 -29.87 21.62 -9.71
C PRO A 652 -29.65 21.03 -11.12
N GLY A 653 -29.73 19.71 -11.27
CA GLY A 653 -29.68 19.01 -12.56
C GLY A 653 -28.27 18.67 -13.08
N THR A 654 -27.20 18.94 -12.34
CA THR A 654 -25.85 18.45 -12.65
C THR A 654 -25.48 17.26 -11.76
N ALA A 655 -24.54 16.42 -12.21
CA ALA A 655 -23.95 15.39 -11.35
C ALA A 655 -23.38 16.07 -10.09
N PRO A 656 -23.48 15.46 -8.89
CA PRO A 656 -23.09 16.13 -7.67
C PRO A 656 -21.60 16.44 -7.72
N ASN A 657 -21.28 17.72 -7.67
CA ASN A 657 -19.93 18.17 -7.40
C ASN A 657 -19.71 18.02 -5.89
N LEU A 658 -19.07 16.91 -5.46
CA LEU A 658 -18.74 16.69 -4.06
C LEU A 658 -17.51 17.50 -3.58
N ALA A 659 -17.14 18.56 -4.31
CA ALA A 659 -16.08 19.46 -3.88
C ALA A 659 -16.54 20.31 -2.70
N GLY A 660 -15.82 20.21 -1.61
CA GLY A 660 -15.97 21.08 -0.46
C GLY A 660 -15.29 22.43 -0.62
N PRO A 661 -15.37 23.30 0.40
CA PRO A 661 -14.77 24.63 0.38
C PRO A 661 -13.26 24.61 0.10
N PRO A 662 -12.67 25.70 -0.44
CA PRO A 662 -11.23 25.83 -0.66
C PRO A 662 -10.43 25.64 0.63
N LEU A 663 -9.21 25.11 0.51
CA LEU A 663 -8.28 24.92 1.62
C LEU A 663 -7.96 26.26 2.29
N GLN A 664 -8.10 26.32 3.62
CA GLN A 664 -7.83 27.51 4.40
C GLN A 664 -6.39 27.48 4.97
N PRO A 665 -5.71 28.65 5.09
CA PRO A 665 -4.35 28.72 5.60
C PRO A 665 -4.17 28.12 7.01
N ASN A 666 -5.17 28.29 7.85
CA ASN A 666 -5.13 27.84 9.26
C ASN A 666 -6.02 26.61 9.51
N GLU A 667 -6.48 25.98 8.44
CA GLU A 667 -7.27 24.76 8.56
C GLU A 667 -6.42 23.63 9.15
N ARG A 668 -7.02 22.79 9.97
CA ARG A 668 -6.30 21.66 10.56
C ARG A 668 -5.99 20.61 9.49
N VAL A 669 -4.75 20.12 9.53
CA VAL A 669 -4.30 18.98 8.70
C VAL A 669 -3.99 17.80 9.63
N ALA A 670 -4.54 16.63 9.32
CA ALA A 670 -4.38 15.39 10.08
C ALA A 670 -3.59 14.36 9.25
N VAL A 671 -2.28 14.33 9.41
CA VAL A 671 -1.38 13.47 8.63
C VAL A 671 -0.32 12.78 9.48
N ASP A 672 -0.18 13.17 10.76
CA ASP A 672 0.84 12.60 11.63
C ASP A 672 0.45 11.18 12.05
N GLY A 673 1.36 10.22 11.83
CA GLY A 673 1.12 8.79 12.04
C GLY A 673 0.20 8.15 10.99
N ALA A 674 -0.15 8.87 9.92
CA ALA A 674 -0.94 8.34 8.83
C ALA A 674 -0.07 7.58 7.82
N HIS A 675 -0.55 6.40 7.40
CA HIS A 675 0.10 5.53 6.44
C HIS A 675 -0.85 5.20 5.29
N LYS A 676 -0.27 4.84 4.15
CA LYS A 676 -1.01 4.40 2.96
C LYS A 676 -1.84 3.15 3.30
N ALA A 677 -3.14 3.18 3.00
CA ALA A 677 -3.97 1.97 3.03
C ALA A 677 -3.49 1.01 1.94
N PRO A 678 -3.01 -0.20 2.27
CA PRO A 678 -2.59 -1.16 1.26
C PRO A 678 -3.78 -1.79 0.56
N GLY A 679 -3.59 -2.27 -0.68
CA GLY A 679 -4.55 -3.17 -1.32
C GLY A 679 -4.65 -4.49 -0.57
N LEU A 680 -5.84 -5.09 -0.52
CA LEU A 680 -6.08 -6.32 0.25
C LEU A 680 -6.00 -7.60 -0.62
N ARG A 681 -5.74 -7.49 -1.91
CA ARG A 681 -5.59 -8.67 -2.77
C ARG A 681 -4.37 -9.48 -2.37
N ASN A 682 -4.54 -10.80 -2.30
CA ASN A 682 -3.54 -11.76 -1.82
C ASN A 682 -3.14 -11.57 -0.34
N VAL A 683 -3.93 -10.86 0.45
CA VAL A 683 -3.58 -10.52 1.83
C VAL A 683 -3.32 -11.75 2.70
N GLU A 684 -3.90 -12.90 2.38
CA GLU A 684 -3.60 -14.17 3.05
C GLU A 684 -2.12 -14.57 3.00
N LEU A 685 -1.41 -14.20 1.93
CA LEU A 685 -0.04 -14.64 1.65
C LEU A 685 1.03 -13.59 2.06
N THR A 686 0.63 -12.40 2.50
CA THR A 686 1.54 -11.25 2.67
C THR A 686 1.77 -10.86 4.13
N ALA A 687 1.54 -11.77 5.08
CA ALA A 687 1.91 -11.57 6.47
C ALA A 687 3.46 -11.53 6.64
N PRO A 688 3.97 -10.85 7.69
CA PRO A 688 3.25 -10.19 8.78
C PRO A 688 2.60 -8.86 8.36
N TYR A 689 1.59 -8.40 9.13
CA TYR A 689 0.71 -7.29 8.76
C TYR A 689 1.03 -5.98 9.47
N PHE A 690 0.44 -4.88 8.95
CA PHE A 690 0.68 -3.49 9.32
C PHE A 690 2.06 -2.97 8.87
N HIS A 691 2.25 -1.65 8.95
CA HIS A 691 3.53 -1.02 8.60
C HIS A 691 4.69 -1.46 9.50
N ASN A 692 4.39 -1.93 10.71
CA ASN A 692 5.38 -2.45 11.66
C ASN A 692 5.50 -3.99 11.65
N GLY A 693 4.73 -4.71 10.82
CA GLY A 693 4.75 -6.18 10.80
C GLY A 693 4.32 -6.84 12.12
N GLY A 694 3.61 -6.13 13.01
CA GLY A 694 3.34 -6.58 14.37
C GLY A 694 2.21 -7.59 14.53
N ALA A 695 1.59 -8.06 13.46
CA ALA A 695 0.55 -9.10 13.47
C ALA A 695 0.87 -10.20 12.46
N ALA A 696 0.83 -11.46 12.88
CA ALA A 696 1.18 -12.61 12.05
C ALA A 696 -0.02 -13.23 11.32
N THR A 697 -1.25 -12.95 11.75
CA THR A 697 -2.46 -13.56 11.19
C THR A 697 -3.55 -12.56 10.89
N LEU A 698 -4.45 -12.91 9.97
CA LEU A 698 -5.65 -12.11 9.68
C LEU A 698 -6.60 -12.04 10.88
N GLU A 699 -6.63 -13.08 11.70
CA GLU A 699 -7.40 -13.10 12.95
C GLU A 699 -6.90 -11.98 13.90
N GLN A 700 -5.58 -11.82 14.08
CA GLN A 700 -4.99 -10.75 14.88
C GLN A 700 -5.28 -9.35 14.29
N VAL A 701 -5.30 -9.22 12.97
CA VAL A 701 -5.69 -7.98 12.28
C VAL A 701 -7.16 -7.64 12.54
N VAL A 702 -8.06 -8.61 12.41
CA VAL A 702 -9.50 -8.39 12.66
C VAL A 702 -9.75 -8.06 14.13
N GLU A 703 -9.04 -8.69 15.06
CA GLU A 703 -9.12 -8.34 16.50
C GLU A 703 -8.64 -6.91 16.78
N PHE A 704 -7.55 -6.48 16.12
CA PHE A 704 -7.08 -5.09 16.22
C PHE A 704 -8.19 -4.09 15.84
N TYR A 705 -8.86 -4.30 14.71
CA TYR A 705 -9.98 -3.44 14.29
C TYR A 705 -11.19 -3.59 15.21
N ASN A 706 -11.51 -4.82 15.63
CA ASN A 706 -12.67 -5.09 16.47
C ASN A 706 -12.61 -4.34 17.83
N ARG A 707 -11.41 -4.23 18.42
CA ARG A 707 -11.24 -3.47 19.67
C ARG A 707 -11.03 -1.96 19.49
N GLY A 708 -10.95 -1.45 18.25
CA GLY A 708 -10.74 -0.02 17.98
C GLY A 708 -9.28 0.43 18.06
N GLY A 709 -8.35 -0.41 17.60
CA GLY A 709 -6.92 -0.10 17.53
C GLY A 709 -6.14 -0.42 18.82
N ASN A 710 -4.82 -0.17 18.77
CA ASN A 710 -3.92 -0.41 19.91
C ASN A 710 -3.70 0.85 20.74
N PHE A 711 -3.57 2.01 20.09
CA PHE A 711 -3.17 3.28 20.69
C PHE A 711 -4.14 4.40 20.30
N ALA A 712 -5.46 4.09 20.28
CA ALA A 712 -6.49 5.06 19.89
C ALA A 712 -6.46 6.34 20.74
N ALA A 713 -6.26 6.21 22.05
CA ALA A 713 -6.21 7.37 22.95
C ALA A 713 -4.98 8.26 22.69
N ALA A 714 -3.80 7.67 22.47
CA ALA A 714 -2.57 8.40 22.18
C ALA A 714 -2.61 9.11 20.81
N ASN A 715 -3.28 8.50 19.83
CA ASN A 715 -3.38 9.00 18.46
C ASN A 715 -4.63 9.84 18.19
N ARG A 716 -5.51 10.00 19.20
CA ARG A 716 -6.88 10.55 19.08
C ARG A 716 -6.97 11.82 18.23
N ARG A 717 -5.93 12.64 18.24
CA ARG A 717 -5.90 13.88 17.48
C ARG A 717 -6.03 13.64 15.97
N ASP A 718 -5.24 12.71 15.44
CA ASP A 718 -5.12 12.45 13.99
C ASP A 718 -5.61 11.02 13.64
N LEU A 719 -6.21 10.31 14.61
CA LEU A 719 -6.81 8.99 14.44
C LEU A 719 -8.02 9.08 13.51
N ASP A 720 -8.14 8.13 12.59
CA ASP A 720 -9.34 7.96 11.77
C ASP A 720 -10.58 7.69 12.65
N VAL A 721 -11.70 8.34 12.35
CA VAL A 721 -12.94 8.24 13.14
C VAL A 721 -13.54 6.84 13.12
N ASP A 722 -13.27 6.03 12.09
CA ASP A 722 -13.77 4.67 11.97
C ASP A 722 -13.01 3.67 12.85
N ILE A 723 -11.88 4.08 13.43
CA ILE A 723 -11.13 3.28 14.40
C ILE A 723 -11.78 3.38 15.78
N GLN A 724 -12.79 2.56 15.96
CA GLN A 724 -13.58 2.43 17.20
C GLN A 724 -14.04 0.98 17.36
N PRO A 725 -14.43 0.53 18.57
CA PRO A 725 -14.90 -0.83 18.77
C PRO A 725 -16.05 -1.21 17.84
N LEU A 726 -15.89 -2.33 17.09
CA LEU A 726 -16.86 -2.80 16.12
C LEU A 726 -17.89 -3.76 16.71
N PHE A 727 -17.58 -4.36 17.88
CA PHE A 727 -18.43 -5.32 18.59
C PHE A 727 -18.79 -6.56 17.73
N LEU A 728 -17.89 -7.00 16.87
CA LEU A 728 -18.05 -8.23 16.10
C LEU A 728 -17.97 -9.44 17.05
N THR A 729 -18.86 -10.40 16.84
CA THR A 729 -18.80 -11.70 17.51
C THR A 729 -17.65 -12.54 16.96
N ASP A 730 -17.28 -13.63 17.65
CA ASP A 730 -16.26 -14.57 17.13
C ASP A 730 -16.67 -15.18 15.78
N GLY A 731 -17.97 -15.41 15.58
CA GLY A 731 -18.51 -15.85 14.29
C GLY A 731 -18.30 -14.79 13.19
N ASP A 732 -18.61 -13.53 13.48
CA ASP A 732 -18.41 -12.42 12.52
C ASP A 732 -16.92 -12.24 12.16
N LYS A 733 -16.03 -12.33 13.16
CA LYS A 733 -14.58 -12.29 12.94
C LYS A 733 -14.12 -13.42 12.02
N ALA A 734 -14.57 -14.63 12.26
CA ALA A 734 -14.24 -15.80 11.43
C ALA A 734 -14.79 -15.67 9.99
N ASP A 735 -16.01 -15.15 9.83
CA ASP A 735 -16.61 -14.88 8.52
C ASP A 735 -15.82 -13.81 7.76
N LEU A 736 -15.41 -12.72 8.42
CA LEU A 736 -14.59 -11.66 7.82
C LEU A 736 -13.21 -12.19 7.38
N VAL A 737 -12.55 -13.00 8.22
CA VAL A 737 -11.27 -13.65 7.87
C VAL A 737 -11.44 -14.58 6.65
N ALA A 738 -12.52 -15.34 6.58
CA ALA A 738 -12.81 -16.20 5.43
C ALA A 738 -12.95 -15.37 4.14
N PHE A 739 -13.66 -14.24 4.21
CA PHE A 739 -13.75 -13.31 3.07
C PHE A 739 -12.37 -12.77 2.67
N LEU A 740 -11.55 -12.29 3.60
CA LEU A 740 -10.20 -11.78 3.30
C LEU A 740 -9.32 -12.83 2.61
N LYS A 741 -9.44 -14.11 2.99
CA LYS A 741 -8.75 -15.22 2.31
C LYS A 741 -9.27 -15.47 0.89
N SER A 742 -10.53 -15.15 0.60
CA SER A 742 -11.11 -15.28 -0.76
C SER A 742 -10.55 -14.27 -1.76
N LEU A 743 -9.80 -13.25 -1.30
CA LEU A 743 -9.12 -12.25 -2.14
C LEU A 743 -7.81 -12.77 -2.74
N THR A 744 -7.42 -14.01 -2.47
CA THR A 744 -6.20 -14.63 -3.00
C THR A 744 -6.42 -15.14 -4.42
N ASP A 745 -5.54 -14.72 -5.33
CA ASP A 745 -5.41 -15.26 -6.68
C ASP A 745 -4.55 -16.52 -6.65
N GLU A 746 -5.08 -17.62 -7.09
CA GLU A 746 -4.37 -18.91 -7.07
C GLU A 746 -3.14 -18.93 -8.01
N ARG A 747 -3.07 -18.03 -9.01
CA ARG A 747 -1.85 -17.88 -9.81
C ARG A 747 -0.69 -17.39 -8.94
N VAL A 748 -0.95 -16.49 -7.98
CA VAL A 748 0.06 -16.02 -7.02
C VAL A 748 0.46 -17.15 -6.07
N ARG A 749 -0.52 -17.86 -5.48
CA ARG A 749 -0.24 -18.96 -4.55
C ARG A 749 0.64 -20.04 -5.18
N PHE A 750 0.41 -20.35 -6.45
CA PHE A 750 1.16 -21.37 -7.18
C PHE A 750 2.30 -20.80 -8.02
N GLU A 751 2.60 -19.52 -7.91
CA GLU A 751 3.64 -18.82 -8.69
C GLU A 751 3.55 -19.09 -10.21
N ARG A 752 2.32 -19.19 -10.73
CA ARG A 752 2.08 -19.34 -12.18
C ARG A 752 2.25 -18.00 -12.88
N ALA A 753 2.57 -18.03 -14.16
CA ALA A 753 2.69 -16.80 -14.95
C ALA A 753 1.51 -15.84 -14.70
N PRO A 754 1.79 -14.55 -14.51
CA PRO A 754 3.06 -13.82 -14.63
C PRO A 754 3.93 -13.81 -13.35
N PHE A 755 3.59 -14.59 -12.33
CA PHE A 755 4.25 -14.61 -11.02
C PHE A 755 5.39 -15.63 -10.92
N ASP A 756 5.75 -16.28 -12.05
CA ASP A 756 6.94 -17.10 -12.21
C ASP A 756 8.23 -16.29 -12.07
N ARG A 757 9.34 -16.93 -11.69
CA ARG A 757 10.54 -16.21 -11.25
C ARG A 757 11.86 -16.96 -11.41
N PRO A 758 12.99 -16.21 -11.53
CA PRO A 758 14.34 -16.76 -11.35
C PRO A 758 14.58 -17.36 -9.96
N SER A 759 15.63 -18.16 -9.81
CA SER A 759 16.10 -18.60 -8.48
C SER A 759 16.69 -17.43 -7.69
N LEU A 760 16.69 -17.56 -6.36
CA LEU A 760 17.34 -16.63 -5.45
C LEU A 760 18.15 -17.36 -4.39
N ASN A 761 19.09 -16.63 -3.79
CA ASN A 761 19.80 -17.06 -2.59
C ASN A 761 19.70 -15.93 -1.56
N VAL A 762 18.65 -15.95 -0.75
CA VAL A 762 18.29 -14.84 0.15
C VAL A 762 18.96 -14.96 1.52
N PRO A 763 19.33 -13.86 2.17
CA PRO A 763 19.85 -13.88 3.54
C PRO A 763 18.82 -14.45 4.53
N ASN A 764 19.29 -15.11 5.58
CA ASN A 764 18.45 -15.65 6.66
C ASN A 764 19.18 -15.60 8.01
N GLY A 765 19.57 -14.38 8.40
CA GLY A 765 20.35 -14.13 9.62
C GLY A 765 21.81 -14.58 9.51
N GLY A 766 22.41 -14.97 10.63
CA GLY A 766 23.79 -15.45 10.68
C GLY A 766 24.04 -16.44 11.81
N SER A 767 25.01 -17.33 11.60
CA SER A 767 25.55 -18.19 12.63
C SER A 767 27.06 -18.03 12.74
N ALA A 768 27.61 -18.30 13.92
CA ALA A 768 29.05 -18.14 14.16
C ALA A 768 29.94 -19.09 13.29
N VAL A 769 29.32 -20.06 12.65
CA VAL A 769 30.00 -21.12 11.86
C VAL A 769 30.11 -20.75 10.38
N THR A 770 29.26 -19.84 9.88
CA THR A 770 29.10 -19.55 8.44
C THR A 770 29.67 -18.21 7.98
N ALA A 771 30.67 -17.69 8.66
CA ALA A 771 31.36 -16.45 8.28
C ALA A 771 32.11 -16.59 6.94
N ASN A 772 31.41 -16.50 5.82
CA ASN A 772 31.98 -16.44 4.47
C ASN A 772 31.33 -15.33 3.65
N VAL A 773 31.33 -14.12 4.20
CA VAL A 773 31.04 -12.93 3.40
C VAL A 773 32.34 -12.46 2.76
N PRO A 774 32.47 -12.51 1.44
CA PRO A 774 33.67 -12.05 0.76
C PRO A 774 34.02 -10.63 1.17
N GLY A 775 35.26 -10.41 1.62
CA GLY A 775 35.72 -9.09 2.07
C GLY A 775 35.34 -8.70 3.50
N CYS A 776 34.53 -9.50 4.22
CA CYS A 776 34.15 -9.20 5.60
C CYS A 776 34.45 -10.35 6.58
N ALA A 777 35.49 -10.19 7.37
CA ALA A 777 35.84 -11.19 8.40
C ALA A 777 34.97 -11.16 9.66
N ILE A 778 34.20 -10.08 9.84
CA ILE A 778 33.34 -9.84 11.00
C ILE A 778 31.87 -10.01 10.71
N CYS A 779 31.46 -10.45 9.50
CA CYS A 779 30.07 -10.62 9.10
C CYS A 779 29.61 -12.08 9.28
N MET A 780 28.33 -12.25 9.65
CA MET A 780 27.65 -13.56 9.72
C MET A 780 26.50 -13.54 8.71
N ASP A 781 26.49 -14.46 7.75
CA ASP A 781 25.47 -14.54 6.69
C ASP A 781 25.07 -15.99 6.44
N ASP A 782 23.92 -16.41 6.94
CA ASP A 782 23.25 -17.63 6.50
C ASP A 782 22.32 -17.29 5.33
N ARG A 783 22.19 -18.22 4.38
CA ARG A 783 21.37 -17.99 3.18
C ARG A 783 20.48 -19.19 2.89
N VAL A 784 19.29 -18.89 2.39
CA VAL A 784 18.31 -19.88 1.92
C VAL A 784 18.18 -19.79 0.41
N GLY A 785 18.35 -20.94 -0.25
CA GLY A 785 18.14 -21.07 -1.69
C GLY A 785 16.65 -21.19 -2.02
N ILE A 786 16.17 -20.36 -2.95
CA ILE A 786 14.82 -20.37 -3.49
C ILE A 786 14.93 -20.77 -4.96
N ALA A 787 14.29 -21.89 -5.33
CA ALA A 787 14.38 -22.43 -6.68
C ALA A 787 13.69 -21.52 -7.72
N ALA A 788 14.15 -21.59 -8.98
CA ALA A 788 13.46 -20.97 -10.10
C ALA A 788 12.09 -21.64 -10.34
N VAL A 789 11.12 -20.86 -10.76
CA VAL A 789 9.78 -21.32 -11.13
C VAL A 789 9.47 -20.81 -12.53
N GLY A 790 9.06 -21.71 -13.43
CA GLY A 790 8.63 -21.35 -14.78
C GLY A 790 7.14 -21.00 -14.85
N ALA A 791 6.65 -20.65 -16.04
CA ALA A 791 5.28 -20.16 -16.28
C ALA A 791 4.17 -21.13 -15.80
N GLY A 792 4.45 -22.45 -15.78
CA GLY A 792 3.51 -23.44 -15.25
C GLY A 792 3.30 -23.39 -13.74
N GLY A 793 4.18 -22.71 -13.01
CA GLY A 793 4.13 -22.61 -11.55
C GLY A 793 4.45 -23.93 -10.85
N HIS A 794 4.10 -24.00 -9.58
CA HIS A 794 4.14 -25.24 -8.80
C HIS A 794 3.04 -26.20 -9.24
N ALA A 795 3.36 -27.46 -9.40
CA ALA A 795 2.36 -28.50 -9.66
C ALA A 795 1.55 -28.77 -8.38
N LEU A 796 0.28 -29.14 -8.53
CA LEU A 796 -0.49 -29.74 -7.45
C LEU A 796 0.24 -30.98 -6.92
N PRO A 797 0.18 -31.32 -5.61
CA PRO A 797 0.99 -32.34 -5.00
C PRO A 797 0.59 -33.73 -5.53
N LEU A 798 1.26 -34.19 -6.56
CA LEU A 798 1.37 -35.57 -6.98
C LEU A 798 2.86 -35.91 -6.97
N GLY A 799 3.43 -36.02 -5.78
CA GLY A 799 4.68 -36.71 -5.54
C GLY A 799 5.99 -36.00 -5.94
N THR A 800 6.02 -34.67 -6.10
CA THR A 800 7.24 -33.90 -6.33
C THR A 800 7.29 -32.66 -5.42
N ASP A 801 8.47 -32.20 -5.04
CA ASP A 801 8.79 -31.13 -4.06
C ASP A 801 8.26 -29.71 -4.38
N ARG A 802 7.14 -29.58 -5.03
CA ARG A 802 6.56 -28.28 -5.42
C ARG A 802 5.33 -27.98 -4.60
N THR A 803 5.55 -27.45 -3.42
CA THR A 803 4.47 -26.95 -2.56
C THR A 803 4.09 -25.51 -2.96
N PRO A 804 2.80 -25.15 -2.92
CA PRO A 804 2.38 -23.77 -3.09
C PRO A 804 2.97 -22.88 -1.98
N LEU A 805 2.96 -21.55 -2.19
CA LEU A 805 3.41 -20.58 -1.19
C LEU A 805 2.66 -20.82 0.14
N ALA A 806 3.43 -20.97 1.20
CA ALA A 806 2.89 -21.19 2.54
C ALA A 806 2.60 -19.86 3.24
N ASN A 807 1.58 -19.82 4.08
CA ASN A 807 1.33 -18.68 4.94
C ASN A 807 2.48 -18.48 5.93
N PHE A 808 2.69 -17.24 6.39
CA PHE A 808 3.77 -16.85 7.30
C PHE A 808 3.89 -17.77 8.53
N LEU A 809 2.79 -18.09 9.19
CA LEU A 809 2.79 -19.02 10.34
C LEU A 809 3.23 -20.45 9.99
N GLN A 810 2.99 -20.92 8.77
CA GLN A 810 3.44 -22.24 8.32
C GLN A 810 4.94 -22.24 8.11
N SER A 811 5.53 -21.12 7.72
CA SER A 811 6.98 -20.94 7.60
C SER A 811 7.66 -20.79 8.97
N LEU A 812 6.91 -20.43 10.02
CA LEU A 812 7.41 -20.33 11.40
C LEU A 812 7.41 -21.67 12.16
N ARG A 813 6.85 -22.74 11.59
CA ARG A 813 6.82 -24.10 12.18
C ARG A 813 8.04 -24.92 11.72
#